data_b018b564b948d3d62f8a2ab127ff390d
#
_entry.id   b018b564b948d3d62f8a2ab127ff390d
#
_cell.length_a   1.000
_cell.length_b   1.000
_cell.length_c   1.000
_cell.angle_alpha   90.00
_cell.angle_beta   90.00
_cell.angle_gamma   90.00
#
_symmetry.space_group_name_H-M   'P 1'
#
loop_
_entity.id
_entity.type
_entity.pdbx_description
1 polymer ?
#
loop_
_entity_poly.entity_id
_entity_poly.type
_entity_poly.pdbx_seq_one_letter_code
_entity_poly.pdbx_strand_id
1 'polypeptide(L)'
;MRRLLAGFMLLAGATAPAVAQSVGAVTGTVREAGAEGVGLTGALVTVDGGRHAVVTDQRGVFRLREIPAGWHSIKAAAIGHRPLVRDSVLVRAGQTTALDFVLRPDPVGLAPLEVVAERVDSVLDPLAVQDQQRFTAEDLRRLPVSSVEEAIALSSGAVGESYRGGRLGQQAFILDGLGLKNQLDASTGSLGVRVPPDALAEASLVTNGFSARYGQAVSALVNLATRDGGDRWRGRMAYETDRPLGDGGDFGLDRAVISADGPLPGGLRFLGVVDVSGKLDAEPVNAPTPSNPRDPRHDQPWLLPHNSGETGDAAAKLTIPLGNRFIFRLFGIHSAEQRLLFDPIYKYDQEFAPVRRVTGNLLNGHLQSTFGSSVIADLRIGYFGREFIRGTPTEAPDYAFGAFTGKSIGILGEKVAKSLDTVVANQPIAGFNQPEFSTNTPWGVPAYFRTGAGRGDLAWNRFRELRTRLDLSIVGGANTDIYVGGEYSTQQVRTFQRTFGYLPTGGDVPATSTSAFAPWAGSLYSEAQARSNDLALTVGIRYDQFSGRNDLPGRKNSSTQRGLSPRIAVSTTFRGATFVASFGKFRQAPDYQYLVDAAFDDTTRTGRTRQGNPDLGFEESTQYEFSIRLRPTPSTSIRGNLYVRRLDGLVASVPLGVNPDSSIFGNADAGSVKGFEVVFEREFRGGFGARVSYNLQDATATSSDAFFVRRAGSIDPNTGQLVFPAKVEFPLDFDRRHSLTAILTGTVPESFGPRVAGSSVVGGIEGTLILRVASGLPFSKYIGDSLVGLPNDGRLPATNTVDLLVRRPFRLKGMEGSLYLDMRNVLNRRNIIAVRRDTGTPVLDETQLQQLAQASFNANPTPIPYESPRYRAWADQDQNGYVEGQELQNLYLAATRDFVQPIFFYGAPRLIRLGVEVGF
;
A
#
# COMPACT_ATOMS: atom_id res chain seq x y z
N MET A 1 -8.86 54.57 11.68
CA MET A 1 -9.43 53.51 10.90
C MET A 1 -10.94 53.41 11.07
N ARG A 2 -11.64 54.52 10.85
CA ARG A 2 -13.11 54.60 10.93
C ARG A 2 -13.65 55.58 9.89
N ARG A 3 -13.10 55.63 8.67
CA ARG A 3 -13.55 56.52 7.58
C ARG A 3 -13.30 55.90 6.18
N LEU A 4 -13.71 54.64 5.92
CA LEU A 4 -13.67 54.02 4.59
C LEU A 4 -14.83 53.02 4.36
N LEU A 5 -15.96 53.18 5.06
CA LEU A 5 -17.15 52.33 4.97
C LEU A 5 -18.45 53.13 4.73
N ALA A 6 -18.36 54.29 4.09
CA ALA A 6 -19.52 55.14 3.79
C ALA A 6 -19.45 55.72 2.36
N GLY A 7 -19.29 54.89 1.35
CA GLY A 7 -19.16 55.35 -0.02
C GLY A 7 -19.75 54.46 -1.12
N PHE A 8 -20.62 53.54 -0.82
CA PHE A 8 -21.24 52.69 -1.85
C PHE A 8 -22.75 52.43 -1.61
N MET A 9 -23.49 53.45 -1.23
CA MET A 9 -24.93 53.43 -1.31
C MET A 9 -25.41 54.80 -1.82
N LEU A 10 -25.53 54.89 -3.15
CA LEU A 10 -26.42 55.83 -3.85
C LEU A 10 -26.07 55.86 -5.32
N LEU A 11 -26.63 54.93 -6.12
CA LEU A 11 -26.95 55.23 -7.52
C LEU A 11 -28.15 54.43 -7.96
N ALA A 12 -29.24 55.13 -7.92
CA ALA A 12 -30.29 55.23 -8.92
C ALA A 12 -31.05 54.00 -9.34
N GLY A 13 -32.28 53.93 -8.92
CA GLY A 13 -33.34 53.23 -9.59
C GLY A 13 -33.49 53.68 -11.01
N ALA A 14 -33.14 52.83 -11.94
CA ALA A 14 -33.62 52.83 -13.29
C ALA A 14 -34.59 51.64 -13.44
N THR A 15 -35.88 51.97 -13.52
CA THR A 15 -36.94 51.04 -13.92
C THR A 15 -36.67 50.61 -15.35
N ALA A 16 -36.02 49.45 -15.56
CA ALA A 16 -36.01 48.76 -16.82
C ALA A 16 -37.40 48.06 -17.02
N PRO A 17 -37.99 48.12 -18.20
CA PRO A 17 -39.24 47.42 -18.44
C PRO A 17 -39.03 45.90 -18.27
N ALA A 18 -39.98 45.24 -17.58
CA ALA A 18 -40.00 43.77 -17.45
C ALA A 18 -40.16 43.15 -18.87
N VAL A 19 -39.05 42.80 -19.49
CA VAL A 19 -39.05 41.93 -20.64
C VAL A 19 -39.46 40.56 -20.11
N ALA A 20 -40.59 40.04 -20.58
CA ALA A 20 -41.04 38.68 -20.31
C ALA A 20 -39.88 37.72 -20.62
N GLN A 21 -39.25 37.21 -19.60
CA GLN A 21 -38.17 36.23 -19.74
C GLN A 21 -38.78 34.97 -20.36
N SER A 22 -38.45 34.71 -21.62
CA SER A 22 -38.82 33.46 -22.26
C SER A 22 -37.95 32.32 -21.64
N VAL A 23 -38.60 31.27 -21.19
CA VAL A 23 -37.96 30.14 -20.51
C VAL A 23 -37.83 28.93 -21.43
N GLY A 24 -36.80 28.11 -21.24
CA GLY A 24 -36.60 26.81 -21.90
C GLY A 24 -36.44 25.71 -20.83
N ALA A 25 -36.05 24.53 -21.29
CA ALA A 25 -35.78 23.37 -20.43
C ALA A 25 -34.44 22.74 -20.78
N VAL A 26 -33.83 22.04 -19.79
CA VAL A 26 -32.66 21.19 -19.99
C VAL A 26 -32.99 19.80 -19.50
N THR A 27 -32.70 18.78 -20.28
CA THR A 27 -32.89 17.37 -19.92
C THR A 27 -31.66 16.54 -20.30
N GLY A 28 -31.39 15.48 -19.58
CA GLY A 28 -30.28 14.59 -19.88
C GLY A 28 -30.11 13.50 -18.85
N THR A 29 -29.00 12.83 -18.93
CA THR A 29 -28.62 11.76 -18.00
C THR A 29 -27.32 12.10 -17.27
N VAL A 30 -27.23 11.70 -16.01
CA VAL A 30 -25.97 11.67 -15.25
C VAL A 30 -25.54 10.22 -15.13
N ARG A 31 -24.35 9.87 -15.61
CA ARG A 31 -23.83 8.50 -15.68
C ARG A 31 -22.50 8.41 -14.96
N GLU A 32 -22.10 7.20 -14.61
CA GLU A 32 -20.78 6.91 -14.05
C GLU A 32 -19.76 6.64 -15.19
N ALA A 33 -18.56 7.19 -15.07
CA ALA A 33 -17.48 6.93 -16.01
C ALA A 33 -16.97 5.49 -15.86
N GLY A 34 -16.83 4.79 -17.01
CA GLY A 34 -16.33 3.40 -17.00
C GLY A 34 -17.42 2.33 -16.83
N ALA A 35 -18.64 2.73 -16.46
CA ALA A 35 -19.80 1.85 -16.43
C ALA A 35 -20.72 2.24 -17.62
N GLU A 36 -20.54 1.60 -18.77
CA GLU A 36 -21.41 1.87 -19.93
C GLU A 36 -22.87 1.64 -19.57
N GLY A 37 -23.66 2.71 -19.60
CA GLY A 37 -25.12 2.67 -19.43
C GLY A 37 -25.63 2.87 -17.99
N VAL A 38 -24.77 2.97 -16.97
CA VAL A 38 -25.23 3.13 -15.58
C VAL A 38 -25.60 4.59 -15.30
N GLY A 39 -26.89 4.88 -15.12
CA GLY A 39 -27.36 6.17 -14.64
C GLY A 39 -27.13 6.35 -13.15
N LEU A 40 -26.60 7.52 -12.75
CA LEU A 40 -26.40 7.87 -11.35
C LEU A 40 -27.70 8.39 -10.76
N THR A 41 -28.32 7.57 -9.90
CA THR A 41 -29.51 7.94 -9.12
C THR A 41 -29.13 8.93 -8.04
N GLY A 42 -29.93 9.96 -7.81
CA GLY A 42 -29.72 10.91 -6.71
C GLY A 42 -28.60 11.92 -6.97
N ALA A 43 -28.09 12.03 -8.21
CA ALA A 43 -27.17 13.09 -8.58
C ALA A 43 -27.89 14.43 -8.60
N LEU A 44 -27.31 15.44 -7.98
CA LEU A 44 -27.84 16.81 -7.93
C LEU A 44 -27.36 17.57 -9.16
N VAL A 45 -28.30 18.08 -9.98
CA VAL A 45 -28.00 18.95 -11.13
C VAL A 45 -28.49 20.36 -10.84
N THR A 46 -27.58 21.35 -10.87
CA THR A 46 -27.85 22.76 -10.53
C THR A 46 -27.51 23.68 -11.69
N VAL A 47 -28.25 24.77 -11.83
CA VAL A 47 -27.99 25.83 -12.84
C VAL A 47 -27.58 27.11 -12.11
N ASP A 48 -26.55 27.80 -12.62
CA ASP A 48 -26.04 29.09 -12.14
C ASP A 48 -25.91 29.15 -10.59
N GLY A 49 -25.29 28.09 -10.04
CA GLY A 49 -25.02 28.01 -8.61
C GLY A 49 -26.25 27.74 -7.74
N GLY A 50 -27.26 27.08 -8.25
CA GLY A 50 -28.39 26.60 -7.44
C GLY A 50 -29.69 27.38 -7.57
N ARG A 51 -29.78 28.33 -8.50
CA ARG A 51 -31.06 29.03 -8.78
C ARG A 51 -32.16 28.07 -9.26
N HIS A 52 -31.77 27.03 -9.98
CA HIS A 52 -32.62 25.90 -10.36
C HIS A 52 -31.87 24.62 -10.01
N ALA A 53 -32.53 23.65 -9.42
CA ALA A 53 -31.91 22.38 -9.05
C ALA A 53 -32.90 21.23 -9.22
N VAL A 54 -32.39 20.07 -9.58
CA VAL A 54 -33.13 18.80 -9.69
C VAL A 54 -32.22 17.63 -9.29
N VAL A 55 -32.83 16.59 -8.77
CA VAL A 55 -32.15 15.32 -8.49
C VAL A 55 -32.49 14.31 -9.56
N THR A 56 -31.51 13.52 -10.04
CA THR A 56 -31.74 12.48 -11.03
C THR A 56 -32.61 11.34 -10.49
N ASP A 57 -33.42 10.76 -11.37
CA ASP A 57 -34.22 9.57 -11.08
C ASP A 57 -33.39 8.27 -11.00
N GLN A 58 -34.08 7.12 -10.84
CA GLN A 58 -33.45 5.80 -10.76
C GLN A 58 -32.63 5.40 -12.00
N ARG A 59 -32.85 6.04 -13.13
CA ARG A 59 -32.12 5.83 -14.39
C ARG A 59 -31.07 6.91 -14.66
N GLY A 60 -30.84 7.79 -13.68
CA GLY A 60 -29.92 8.91 -13.82
C GLY A 60 -30.47 10.06 -14.68
N VAL A 61 -31.76 10.08 -14.99
CA VAL A 61 -32.39 11.11 -15.85
C VAL A 61 -32.74 12.33 -15.01
N PHE A 62 -32.44 13.54 -15.51
CA PHE A 62 -32.85 14.81 -14.93
C PHE A 62 -33.64 15.66 -15.92
N ARG A 63 -34.49 16.52 -15.40
CA ARG A 63 -35.28 17.52 -16.19
C ARG A 63 -35.38 18.82 -15.42
N LEU A 64 -34.61 19.81 -15.88
CA LEU A 64 -34.68 21.19 -15.41
C LEU A 64 -35.71 21.95 -16.27
N ARG A 65 -36.66 22.60 -15.62
CA ARG A 65 -37.72 23.37 -16.28
C ARG A 65 -37.61 24.84 -15.92
N GLU A 66 -38.20 25.71 -16.75
CA GLU A 66 -38.30 27.14 -16.50
C GLU A 66 -36.94 27.84 -16.34
N ILE A 67 -35.94 27.37 -17.06
CA ILE A 67 -34.64 28.01 -17.14
C ILE A 67 -34.75 29.23 -18.08
N PRO A 68 -34.32 30.42 -17.66
CA PRO A 68 -34.29 31.59 -18.52
C PRO A 68 -33.54 31.31 -19.82
N ALA A 69 -33.97 31.89 -20.93
CA ALA A 69 -33.23 31.76 -22.17
C ALA A 69 -31.91 32.53 -22.07
N GLY A 70 -30.81 31.90 -22.47
CA GLY A 70 -29.46 32.47 -22.39
C GLY A 70 -28.38 31.41 -22.13
N TRP A 71 -27.19 31.90 -21.87
CA TRP A 71 -26.06 31.05 -21.52
C TRP A 71 -26.04 30.77 -20.01
N HIS A 72 -25.92 29.48 -19.64
CA HIS A 72 -25.94 29.03 -18.25
C HIS A 72 -24.77 28.11 -17.94
N SER A 73 -24.37 28.10 -16.67
CA SER A 73 -23.45 27.09 -16.09
C SER A 73 -24.27 26.00 -15.40
N ILE A 74 -24.14 24.75 -15.81
CA ILE A 74 -24.88 23.64 -15.23
C ILE A 74 -23.90 22.65 -14.58
N LYS A 75 -24.08 22.41 -13.28
CA LYS A 75 -23.24 21.51 -12.46
C LYS A 75 -24.02 20.25 -12.14
N ALA A 76 -23.43 19.08 -12.38
CA ALA A 76 -23.89 17.81 -11.86
C ALA A 76 -22.94 17.32 -10.76
N ALA A 77 -23.49 16.90 -9.63
CA ALA A 77 -22.75 16.38 -8.49
C ALA A 77 -23.43 15.12 -7.97
N ALA A 78 -22.67 14.08 -7.76
CA ALA A 78 -23.09 12.87 -7.09
C ALA A 78 -22.01 12.46 -6.08
N ILE A 79 -22.43 11.92 -4.94
CA ILE A 79 -21.47 11.56 -3.91
C ILE A 79 -20.71 10.31 -4.31
N GLY A 80 -19.43 10.28 -3.95
CA GLY A 80 -18.50 9.29 -4.46
C GLY A 80 -18.10 9.55 -5.90
N HIS A 81 -18.46 10.73 -6.45
CA HIS A 81 -18.13 11.13 -7.82
C HIS A 81 -17.66 12.57 -7.84
N ARG A 82 -16.81 12.88 -8.82
CA ARG A 82 -16.40 14.27 -9.08
C ARG A 82 -17.56 15.04 -9.64
N PRO A 83 -17.91 16.20 -9.06
CA PRO A 83 -18.83 17.13 -9.68
C PRO A 83 -18.31 17.57 -11.05
N LEU A 84 -19.17 17.66 -12.03
CA LEU A 84 -18.85 18.14 -13.36
C LEU A 84 -19.68 19.38 -13.66
N VAL A 85 -19.01 20.44 -14.09
CA VAL A 85 -19.66 21.68 -14.52
C VAL A 85 -19.59 21.78 -16.05
N ARG A 86 -20.70 22.16 -16.67
CA ARG A 86 -20.79 22.54 -18.08
C ARG A 86 -21.10 24.01 -18.16
N ASP A 87 -20.07 24.80 -18.44
CA ASP A 87 -20.24 26.24 -18.70
C ASP A 87 -20.70 26.47 -20.15
N SER A 88 -21.32 27.62 -20.38
CA SER A 88 -21.77 28.01 -21.70
C SER A 88 -22.79 27.05 -22.34
N VAL A 89 -23.77 26.58 -21.57
CA VAL A 89 -24.92 25.83 -22.05
C VAL A 89 -25.99 26.83 -22.54
N LEU A 90 -26.26 26.82 -23.83
CA LEU A 90 -27.29 27.72 -24.41
C LEU A 90 -28.68 27.11 -24.22
N VAL A 91 -29.49 27.77 -23.38
CA VAL A 91 -30.94 27.48 -23.25
C VAL A 91 -31.74 28.42 -24.14
N ARG A 92 -32.53 27.84 -25.04
CA ARG A 92 -33.39 28.61 -25.95
C ARG A 92 -34.84 28.63 -25.48
N ALA A 93 -35.49 29.75 -25.65
CA ALA A 93 -36.90 29.91 -25.29
C ALA A 93 -37.81 28.86 -25.97
N GLY A 94 -38.66 28.23 -25.16
CA GLY A 94 -39.63 27.22 -25.67
C GLY A 94 -38.99 25.92 -26.17
N GLN A 95 -37.66 25.74 -26.02
CA GLN A 95 -36.96 24.55 -26.46
C GLN A 95 -36.36 23.77 -25.28
N THR A 96 -36.15 22.46 -25.48
CA THR A 96 -35.42 21.61 -24.53
C THR A 96 -34.02 21.35 -25.03
N THR A 97 -33.03 21.74 -24.28
CA THR A 97 -31.61 21.45 -24.53
C THR A 97 -31.26 20.09 -23.94
N ALA A 98 -30.69 19.18 -24.73
CA ALA A 98 -30.19 17.90 -24.25
C ALA A 98 -28.74 18.07 -23.71
N LEU A 99 -28.44 17.54 -22.51
CA LEU A 99 -27.14 17.67 -21.86
C LEU A 99 -26.87 16.45 -20.96
N ASP A 100 -25.92 15.65 -21.34
CA ASP A 100 -25.49 14.49 -20.53
C ASP A 100 -24.24 14.78 -19.72
N PHE A 101 -24.16 14.18 -18.53
CA PHE A 101 -23.01 14.23 -17.63
C PHE A 101 -22.48 12.82 -17.41
N VAL A 102 -21.16 12.68 -17.47
CA VAL A 102 -20.45 11.44 -17.10
C VAL A 102 -19.54 11.78 -15.93
N LEU A 103 -19.94 11.35 -14.72
CA LEU A 103 -19.20 11.61 -13.50
C LEU A 103 -18.22 10.47 -13.22
N ARG A 104 -17.02 10.82 -12.81
CA ARG A 104 -15.99 9.83 -12.41
C ARG A 104 -16.15 9.48 -10.95
N PRO A 105 -16.02 8.20 -10.57
CA PRO A 105 -15.98 7.82 -9.16
C PRO A 105 -14.88 8.55 -8.41
N ASP A 106 -15.24 9.13 -7.30
CA ASP A 106 -14.33 9.75 -6.33
C ASP A 106 -14.93 9.62 -4.93
N PRO A 107 -14.88 8.41 -4.35
CA PRO A 107 -15.53 8.12 -3.07
C PRO A 107 -14.95 8.91 -1.91
N VAL A 108 -13.79 9.52 -2.12
CA VAL A 108 -13.10 10.32 -1.10
C VAL A 108 -13.55 11.77 -1.15
N GLY A 109 -14.31 12.17 -2.20
CA GLY A 109 -14.74 13.56 -2.37
C GLY A 109 -13.55 14.51 -2.32
N LEU A 110 -12.45 14.13 -2.95
CA LEU A 110 -11.38 15.05 -3.28
C LEU A 110 -11.99 15.99 -4.30
N ALA A 111 -12.65 17.04 -3.80
CA ALA A 111 -13.43 17.91 -4.64
C ALA A 111 -12.60 18.45 -5.79
N PRO A 112 -12.87 18.09 -7.01
CA PRO A 112 -12.26 18.75 -8.13
C PRO A 112 -13.01 20.05 -8.32
N LEU A 113 -12.29 21.07 -8.32
CA LEU A 113 -12.65 22.28 -8.99
C LEU A 113 -12.51 22.02 -10.49
N GLU A 114 -13.56 21.59 -11.14
CA GLU A 114 -13.58 21.48 -12.58
C GLU A 114 -14.40 22.62 -13.21
N VAL A 115 -13.76 23.55 -13.89
CA VAL A 115 -14.36 24.38 -14.93
C VAL A 115 -14.12 23.65 -16.24
N VAL A 116 -15.15 23.15 -16.85
CA VAL A 116 -15.02 22.56 -18.18
C VAL A 116 -15.69 23.47 -19.19
N ALA A 117 -14.88 24.22 -19.88
CA ALA A 117 -15.20 24.58 -21.23
C ALA A 117 -14.96 23.33 -22.10
N GLU A 118 -16.02 22.73 -22.59
CA GLU A 118 -16.03 21.66 -23.58
C GLU A 118 -14.86 20.67 -23.58
N ARG A 119 -14.99 19.57 -22.93
CA ARG A 119 -14.56 18.18 -23.22
C ARG A 119 -14.31 17.35 -21.98
N VAL A 120 -14.99 16.24 -21.91
CA VAL A 120 -15.03 15.28 -20.78
C VAL A 120 -13.72 14.48 -20.60
N ASP A 121 -12.74 14.65 -21.47
CA ASP A 121 -11.55 13.80 -21.59
C ASP A 121 -10.26 14.50 -21.16
N SER A 122 -10.21 15.15 -19.97
CA SER A 122 -8.96 15.75 -19.55
C SER A 122 -8.24 14.93 -18.49
N VAL A 123 -7.00 14.55 -18.78
CA VAL A 123 -6.04 13.89 -17.89
C VAL A 123 -5.80 14.67 -16.61
N LEU A 124 -5.99 15.98 -16.63
CA LEU A 124 -5.75 16.89 -15.50
C LEU A 124 -6.83 17.95 -15.43
N ASP A 125 -7.47 18.09 -14.28
CA ASP A 125 -8.16 19.33 -13.92
C ASP A 125 -7.11 20.44 -13.78
N PRO A 126 -7.17 21.50 -14.62
CA PRO A 126 -6.16 22.56 -14.57
C PRO A 126 -6.06 23.23 -13.21
N LEU A 127 -7.18 23.40 -12.50
CA LEU A 127 -7.23 24.09 -11.21
C LEU A 127 -7.22 23.14 -10.00
N ALA A 128 -7.08 21.84 -10.17
CA ALA A 128 -6.94 20.90 -9.05
C ALA A 128 -5.77 21.29 -8.17
N VAL A 129 -6.02 21.50 -6.87
CA VAL A 129 -4.98 21.88 -5.91
C VAL A 129 -4.15 20.69 -5.42
N GLN A 130 -4.59 19.48 -5.70
CA GLN A 130 -3.96 18.25 -5.21
C GLN A 130 -2.98 17.68 -6.22
N ASP A 131 -1.90 17.06 -5.71
CA ASP A 131 -1.03 16.21 -6.49
C ASP A 131 -1.50 14.77 -6.39
N GLN A 132 -2.11 14.27 -7.47
CA GLN A 132 -2.75 12.96 -7.54
C GLN A 132 -2.30 12.19 -8.78
N GLN A 133 -1.93 10.93 -8.58
CA GLN A 133 -1.70 9.95 -9.64
C GLN A 133 -2.77 8.87 -9.55
N ARG A 134 -3.36 8.55 -10.69
CA ARG A 134 -4.60 7.78 -10.75
C ARG A 134 -4.47 6.59 -11.70
N PHE A 135 -5.11 5.48 -11.31
CA PHE A 135 -5.26 4.27 -12.11
C PHE A 135 -6.75 3.91 -12.13
N THR A 136 -7.38 3.99 -13.29
CA THR A 136 -8.75 3.53 -13.48
C THR A 136 -8.82 2.00 -13.53
N ALA A 137 -10.03 1.43 -13.44
CA ALA A 137 -10.23 -0.01 -13.63
C ALA A 137 -9.66 -0.51 -14.98
N GLU A 138 -9.71 0.31 -16.02
CA GLU A 138 -9.16 -0.01 -17.33
C GLU A 138 -7.63 0.03 -17.33
N ASP A 139 -7.02 1.05 -16.69
CA ASP A 139 -5.56 1.11 -16.51
C ASP A 139 -5.06 -0.11 -15.74
N LEU A 140 -5.71 -0.49 -14.62
CA LEU A 140 -5.33 -1.65 -13.82
C LEU A 140 -5.33 -2.95 -14.64
N ARG A 141 -6.29 -3.11 -15.56
CA ARG A 141 -6.34 -4.29 -16.45
C ARG A 141 -5.28 -4.28 -17.55
N ARG A 142 -4.77 -3.09 -17.94
CA ARG A 142 -3.72 -2.92 -18.95
C ARG A 142 -2.31 -3.02 -18.41
N LEU A 143 -2.15 -3.07 -17.09
CA LEU A 143 -0.86 -3.15 -16.44
C LEU A 143 -0.50 -4.59 -16.05
N PRO A 144 0.77 -5.01 -16.12
CA PRO A 144 1.26 -6.28 -15.59
C PRO A 144 1.37 -6.22 -14.05
N VAL A 145 0.23 -6.09 -13.38
CA VAL A 145 0.14 -5.99 -11.92
C VAL A 145 -0.89 -7.00 -11.39
N SER A 146 -0.61 -7.59 -10.25
CA SER A 146 -1.47 -8.59 -9.60
C SER A 146 -2.24 -8.01 -8.41
N SER A 147 -1.81 -6.87 -7.88
CA SER A 147 -2.43 -6.21 -6.73
C SER A 147 -2.51 -4.69 -6.92
N VAL A 148 -3.28 -4.04 -6.07
CA VAL A 148 -3.41 -2.58 -6.04
C VAL A 148 -2.11 -1.92 -5.60
N GLU A 149 -1.40 -2.52 -4.65
CA GLU A 149 -0.12 -2.03 -4.13
C GLU A 149 0.94 -2.01 -5.24
N GLU A 150 1.00 -3.05 -6.08
CA GLU A 150 1.89 -3.08 -7.26
C GLU A 150 1.57 -1.94 -8.22
N ALA A 151 0.29 -1.64 -8.48
CA ALA A 151 -0.11 -0.54 -9.34
C ALA A 151 0.28 0.83 -8.75
N ILE A 152 0.02 1.05 -7.47
CA ILE A 152 0.39 2.29 -6.77
C ILE A 152 1.91 2.46 -6.70
N ALA A 153 2.69 1.37 -6.59
CA ALA A 153 4.15 1.42 -6.61
C ALA A 153 4.75 1.88 -7.97
N LEU A 154 3.95 1.93 -9.04
CA LEU A 154 4.34 2.56 -10.32
C LEU A 154 4.23 4.08 -10.31
N SER A 155 3.68 4.65 -9.25
CA SER A 155 3.56 6.10 -9.10
C SER A 155 4.91 6.74 -8.81
N SER A 156 5.06 8.01 -9.22
CA SER A 156 6.25 8.80 -8.94
C SER A 156 6.47 8.98 -7.44
N GLY A 157 7.72 8.91 -7.00
CA GLY A 157 8.08 9.06 -5.57
C GLY A 157 7.72 7.85 -4.70
N ALA A 158 7.27 6.73 -5.27
CA ALA A 158 7.03 5.50 -4.55
C ALA A 158 8.30 4.62 -4.50
N VAL A 159 8.61 4.07 -3.32
CA VAL A 159 9.67 3.08 -3.06
C VAL A 159 9.07 1.99 -2.19
N GLY A 160 8.52 0.93 -2.82
CA GLY A 160 7.65 -0.01 -2.14
C GLY A 160 6.43 0.71 -1.54
N GLU A 161 6.21 0.56 -0.25
CA GLU A 161 5.14 1.25 0.49
C GLU A 161 5.60 2.59 1.14
N SER A 162 6.81 3.06 0.85
CA SER A 162 7.28 4.41 1.21
C SER A 162 6.96 5.38 0.09
N TYR A 163 6.34 6.51 0.42
CA TYR A 163 5.93 7.54 -0.55
C TYR A 163 6.59 8.86 -0.22
N ARG A 164 7.31 9.43 -1.22
CA ARG A 164 8.06 10.69 -1.07
C ARG A 164 8.86 10.76 0.23
N GLY A 165 9.66 9.72 0.51
CA GLY A 165 10.52 9.65 1.68
C GLY A 165 9.81 9.55 3.04
N GLY A 166 8.54 9.13 3.07
CA GLY A 166 7.87 8.78 4.31
C GLY A 166 8.30 7.40 4.81
N ARG A 167 8.35 7.20 6.14
CA ARG A 167 8.55 5.88 6.75
C ARG A 167 7.39 4.93 6.42
N LEU A 168 7.65 3.65 6.47
CA LEU A 168 6.60 2.63 6.41
C LEU A 168 5.53 2.91 7.49
N GLY A 169 4.26 2.80 7.11
CA GLY A 169 3.15 3.10 8.01
C GLY A 169 2.75 4.58 8.09
N GLN A 170 3.45 5.49 7.41
CA GLN A 170 3.10 6.92 7.37
C GLN A 170 2.07 7.30 6.30
N GLN A 171 1.68 6.35 5.45
CA GLN A 171 0.57 6.49 4.51
C GLN A 171 -0.76 6.07 5.13
N ALA A 172 -1.84 6.63 4.61
CA ALA A 172 -3.19 6.13 4.88
C ALA A 172 -3.76 5.42 3.65
N PHE A 173 -4.50 4.34 3.87
CA PHE A 173 -5.32 3.66 2.88
C PHE A 173 -6.78 3.94 3.18
N ILE A 174 -7.51 4.43 2.20
CA ILE A 174 -8.94 4.75 2.29
C ILE A 174 -9.69 3.95 1.23
N LEU A 175 -10.73 3.25 1.63
CA LEU A 175 -11.64 2.55 0.72
C LEU A 175 -13.06 3.07 0.91
N ASP A 176 -13.66 3.59 -0.16
CA ASP A 176 -15.00 4.18 -0.13
C ASP A 176 -15.20 5.17 1.03
N GLY A 177 -14.13 5.91 1.37
CA GLY A 177 -14.15 6.94 2.42
C GLY A 177 -13.85 6.45 3.85
N LEU A 178 -13.59 5.16 4.06
CA LEU A 178 -13.17 4.60 5.34
C LEU A 178 -11.70 4.14 5.32
N GLY A 179 -11.00 4.36 6.43
CA GLY A 179 -9.60 3.94 6.58
C GLY A 179 -9.46 2.41 6.69
N LEU A 180 -8.45 1.87 5.99
CA LEU A 180 -8.06 0.44 5.98
C LEU A 180 -6.64 0.21 6.48
N LYS A 181 -6.02 1.19 7.10
CA LYS A 181 -4.64 1.08 7.53
C LYS A 181 -4.51 0.04 8.65
N ASN A 182 -3.49 -0.83 8.55
CA ASN A 182 -3.02 -1.64 9.68
C ASN A 182 -2.29 -0.72 10.66
N GLN A 183 -3.01 -0.25 11.68
CA GLN A 183 -2.46 0.65 12.71
C GLN A 183 -1.68 -0.08 13.81
N LEU A 184 -1.70 -1.40 13.81
CA LEU A 184 -0.98 -2.15 14.82
C LEU A 184 0.50 -2.27 14.47
N ASP A 185 0.80 -2.73 13.26
CA ASP A 185 2.16 -3.01 12.80
C ASP A 185 2.22 -2.95 11.28
N ALA A 186 2.71 -1.83 10.75
CA ALA A 186 2.85 -1.62 9.32
C ALA A 186 3.86 -2.58 8.66
N SER A 187 4.82 -3.14 9.42
CA SER A 187 5.81 -4.08 8.89
C SER A 187 5.21 -5.40 8.41
N THR A 188 4.02 -5.75 8.90
CA THR A 188 3.26 -6.93 8.46
C THR A 188 2.28 -6.64 7.32
N GLY A 189 2.46 -5.52 6.62
CA GLY A 189 1.64 -4.97 5.55
C GLY A 189 0.81 -3.77 6.01
N SER A 190 1.00 -2.64 5.37
CA SER A 190 0.32 -1.38 5.74
C SER A 190 -1.15 -1.37 5.34
N LEU A 191 -1.52 -2.02 4.23
CA LEU A 191 -2.91 -2.28 3.86
C LEU A 191 -3.45 -3.43 4.72
N GLY A 192 -4.50 -3.16 5.47
CA GLY A 192 -5.01 -4.11 6.45
C GLY A 192 -5.82 -5.28 5.88
N VAL A 193 -6.35 -5.13 4.66
CA VAL A 193 -7.10 -6.15 3.91
C VAL A 193 -6.77 -6.05 2.43
N ARG A 194 -6.53 -7.14 1.75
CA ARG A 194 -6.30 -7.12 0.30
C ARG A 194 -7.61 -6.80 -0.43
N VAL A 195 -7.52 -5.96 -1.44
CA VAL A 195 -8.65 -5.51 -2.24
C VAL A 195 -8.47 -6.05 -3.65
N PRO A 196 -9.37 -6.94 -4.14
CA PRO A 196 -9.31 -7.42 -5.51
C PRO A 196 -9.36 -6.26 -6.51
N PRO A 197 -8.42 -6.15 -7.48
CA PRO A 197 -8.43 -5.06 -8.47
C PRO A 197 -9.73 -4.96 -9.26
N ASP A 198 -10.40 -6.08 -9.54
CA ASP A 198 -11.67 -6.12 -10.25
C ASP A 198 -12.86 -5.55 -9.45
N ALA A 199 -12.73 -5.38 -8.13
CA ALA A 199 -13.72 -4.67 -7.32
C ALA A 199 -13.60 -3.15 -7.44
N LEU A 200 -12.48 -2.62 -7.97
CA LEU A 200 -12.22 -1.20 -8.00
C LEU A 200 -12.72 -0.53 -9.28
N ALA A 201 -13.21 0.68 -9.13
CA ALA A 201 -13.42 1.64 -10.21
C ALA A 201 -12.14 2.47 -10.43
N GLU A 202 -11.45 2.79 -9.34
CA GLU A 202 -10.24 3.63 -9.37
C GLU A 202 -9.35 3.34 -8.14
N ALA A 203 -8.05 3.42 -8.35
CA ALA A 203 -7.05 3.54 -7.30
C ALA A 203 -6.23 4.82 -7.53
N SER A 204 -5.96 5.60 -6.50
CA SER A 204 -5.18 6.82 -6.65
C SER A 204 -4.25 7.06 -5.47
N LEU A 205 -3.08 7.64 -5.80
CA LEU A 205 -2.09 8.11 -4.84
C LEU A 205 -2.13 9.63 -4.79
N VAL A 206 -2.41 10.19 -3.62
CA VAL A 206 -2.31 11.62 -3.34
C VAL A 206 -1.14 11.84 -2.42
N THR A 207 -0.16 12.61 -2.86
CA THR A 207 1.09 12.83 -2.13
C THR A 207 1.19 14.19 -1.47
N ASN A 208 0.31 15.13 -1.88
CA ASN A 208 0.21 16.45 -1.24
C ASN A 208 -1.14 17.13 -1.54
N GLY A 209 -1.45 18.18 -0.77
CA GLY A 209 -2.66 18.97 -0.94
C GLY A 209 -3.93 18.19 -0.55
N PHE A 210 -3.81 17.07 0.19
CA PHE A 210 -5.00 16.31 0.55
C PHE A 210 -5.91 17.07 1.51
N SER A 211 -7.21 16.91 1.25
CA SER A 211 -8.31 17.59 1.94
C SER A 211 -8.25 17.39 3.47
N ALA A 212 -8.72 18.37 4.23
CA ALA A 212 -8.89 18.27 5.69
C ALA A 212 -9.82 17.13 6.12
N ARG A 213 -10.63 16.59 5.21
CA ARG A 213 -11.44 15.39 5.42
C ARG A 213 -10.63 14.16 5.87
N TYR A 214 -9.33 14.10 5.48
CA TYR A 214 -8.47 12.93 5.71
C TYR A 214 -7.37 13.27 6.68
N GLY A 215 -7.18 12.39 7.65
CA GLY A 215 -6.12 12.40 8.64
C GLY A 215 -5.40 11.06 8.68
N GLN A 216 -4.62 10.85 9.75
CA GLN A 216 -3.86 9.63 9.99
C GLN A 216 -2.88 9.30 8.85
N ALA A 217 -2.34 10.35 8.18
CA ALA A 217 -1.33 10.25 7.15
C ALA A 217 -0.39 11.45 7.22
N VAL A 218 0.91 11.19 7.21
CA VAL A 218 1.95 12.22 7.16
C VAL A 218 2.80 12.13 5.89
N SER A 219 2.65 11.06 5.08
CA SER A 219 3.38 10.88 3.82
C SER A 219 2.50 10.92 2.58
N ALA A 220 1.49 10.09 2.50
CA ALA A 220 0.61 9.95 1.35
C ALA A 220 -0.76 9.40 1.74
N LEU A 221 -1.73 9.60 0.84
CA LEU A 221 -3.07 9.01 0.90
C LEU A 221 -3.28 8.12 -0.32
N VAL A 222 -3.46 6.83 -0.11
CA VAL A 222 -3.91 5.88 -1.13
C VAL A 222 -5.42 5.77 -1.05
N ASN A 223 -6.10 6.20 -2.10
CA ASN A 223 -7.55 6.20 -2.17
C ASN A 223 -8.03 5.14 -3.15
N LEU A 224 -8.92 4.29 -2.69
CA LEU A 224 -9.50 3.18 -3.42
C LEU A 224 -11.02 3.37 -3.52
N ALA A 225 -11.53 3.30 -4.73
CA ALA A 225 -12.94 3.42 -5.04
C ALA A 225 -13.47 2.10 -5.57
N THR A 226 -14.51 1.54 -4.97
CA THR A 226 -15.13 0.33 -5.49
C THR A 226 -16.19 0.65 -6.54
N ARG A 227 -16.38 -0.27 -7.51
CA ARG A 227 -17.44 -0.16 -8.51
C ARG A 227 -18.82 -0.41 -7.86
N ASP A 228 -19.84 0.21 -8.39
CA ASP A 228 -21.24 -0.18 -8.16
C ASP A 228 -21.69 -1.22 -9.22
N GLY A 229 -22.74 -1.96 -8.95
CA GLY A 229 -23.33 -2.88 -9.91
C GLY A 229 -23.92 -2.17 -11.14
N GLY A 230 -23.82 -2.78 -12.31
CA GLY A 230 -24.31 -2.24 -13.58
C GLY A 230 -25.84 -2.30 -13.78
N ASP A 231 -26.33 -1.65 -14.83
CA ASP A 231 -27.74 -1.73 -15.26
C ASP A 231 -28.05 -2.99 -16.10
N ARG A 232 -27.00 -3.71 -16.47
CA ARG A 232 -27.08 -5.00 -17.19
C ARG A 232 -26.15 -5.96 -16.49
N TRP A 233 -26.46 -7.25 -16.54
CA TRP A 233 -25.56 -8.28 -16.08
C TRP A 233 -24.32 -8.31 -16.95
N ARG A 234 -23.19 -8.28 -16.31
CA ARG A 234 -21.86 -8.48 -16.87
C ARG A 234 -21.11 -9.44 -16.00
N GLY A 235 -20.38 -10.31 -16.61
CA GLY A 235 -19.50 -11.24 -15.93
C GLY A 235 -18.14 -11.27 -16.57
N ARG A 236 -17.12 -11.58 -15.77
CA ARG A 236 -15.75 -11.80 -16.23
C ARG A 236 -15.16 -12.99 -15.47
N MET A 237 -14.55 -13.87 -16.22
CA MET A 237 -13.73 -14.97 -15.68
C MET A 237 -12.33 -14.83 -16.28
N ALA A 238 -11.32 -14.96 -15.45
CA ALA A 238 -9.93 -14.96 -15.89
C ALA A 238 -9.15 -16.07 -15.19
N TYR A 239 -8.26 -16.69 -15.92
CA TYR A 239 -7.31 -17.67 -15.40
C TYR A 239 -5.91 -17.35 -15.89
N GLU A 240 -4.93 -17.41 -14.99
CA GLU A 240 -3.53 -17.09 -15.24
C GLU A 240 -2.64 -18.17 -14.64
N THR A 241 -1.64 -18.64 -15.41
CA THR A 241 -0.71 -19.69 -14.98
C THR A 241 0.67 -19.54 -15.64
N ASP A 242 1.71 -20.04 -15.00
CA ASP A 242 3.06 -20.18 -15.55
C ASP A 242 3.45 -21.67 -15.80
N ARG A 243 2.57 -22.62 -15.43
CA ARG A 243 2.79 -24.07 -15.53
C ARG A 243 3.26 -24.57 -16.91
N PRO A 244 2.75 -24.08 -18.06
CA PRO A 244 3.16 -24.56 -19.36
C PRO A 244 4.61 -24.23 -19.74
N LEU A 245 5.29 -23.39 -18.95
CA LEU A 245 6.64 -22.91 -19.28
C LEU A 245 7.75 -23.92 -18.88
N GLY A 246 7.43 -24.86 -17.99
CA GLY A 246 8.38 -25.87 -17.53
C GLY A 246 9.55 -25.29 -16.74
N ASP A 247 10.68 -26.04 -16.71
CA ASP A 247 11.85 -25.72 -15.92
C ASP A 247 12.40 -24.31 -16.17
N GLY A 248 12.62 -23.56 -15.08
CA GLY A 248 13.13 -22.19 -15.11
C GLY A 248 12.08 -21.10 -15.39
N GLY A 249 10.84 -21.48 -15.67
CA GLY A 249 9.72 -20.56 -15.89
C GLY A 249 8.46 -20.88 -15.06
N ASP A 250 8.35 -22.12 -14.55
CA ASP A 250 7.26 -22.58 -13.69
C ASP A 250 7.58 -22.26 -12.22
N PHE A 251 6.92 -21.26 -11.66
CA PHE A 251 6.93 -20.92 -10.22
C PHE A 251 5.66 -21.41 -9.53
N GLY A 252 4.87 -22.20 -10.23
CA GLY A 252 3.66 -22.82 -9.72
C GLY A 252 2.49 -21.89 -9.56
N LEU A 253 2.41 -20.83 -10.36
CA LEU A 253 1.28 -19.92 -10.32
C LEU A 253 0.04 -20.54 -10.96
N ASP A 254 -1.03 -20.57 -10.18
CA ASP A 254 -2.42 -20.74 -10.66
C ASP A 254 -3.26 -19.64 -10.01
N ARG A 255 -3.92 -18.79 -10.81
CA ARG A 255 -4.83 -17.75 -10.34
C ARG A 255 -6.11 -17.77 -11.11
N ALA A 256 -7.23 -17.71 -10.41
CA ALA A 256 -8.56 -17.58 -10.98
C ALA A 256 -9.27 -16.35 -10.42
N VAL A 257 -9.85 -15.54 -11.30
CA VAL A 257 -10.64 -14.37 -10.93
C VAL A 257 -12.03 -14.51 -11.56
N ILE A 258 -13.06 -14.35 -10.73
CA ILE A 258 -14.45 -14.33 -11.18
C ILE A 258 -15.08 -13.05 -10.67
N SER A 259 -15.68 -12.27 -11.57
CA SER A 259 -16.47 -11.11 -11.17
C SER A 259 -17.81 -11.11 -11.91
N ALA A 260 -18.85 -10.66 -11.23
CA ALA A 260 -20.17 -10.45 -11.82
C ALA A 260 -20.81 -9.20 -11.22
N ASP A 261 -21.44 -8.41 -12.06
CA ASP A 261 -22.20 -7.23 -11.62
C ASP A 261 -23.48 -7.08 -12.46
N GLY A 262 -24.52 -6.55 -11.83
CA GLY A 262 -25.78 -6.34 -12.53
C GLY A 262 -26.93 -5.89 -11.65
N PRO A 263 -28.13 -5.70 -12.27
CA PRO A 263 -29.32 -5.29 -11.57
C PRO A 263 -29.99 -6.48 -10.87
N LEU A 264 -30.57 -6.20 -9.70
CA LEU A 264 -31.47 -7.10 -8.98
C LEU A 264 -32.88 -6.54 -8.95
N PRO A 265 -33.91 -7.36 -8.66
CA PRO A 265 -35.29 -6.87 -8.52
C PRO A 265 -35.42 -5.72 -7.52
N GLY A 266 -36.33 -4.78 -7.79
CA GLY A 266 -36.55 -3.60 -6.93
C GLY A 266 -35.56 -2.45 -7.14
N GLY A 267 -34.82 -2.45 -8.25
CA GLY A 267 -33.84 -1.39 -8.57
C GLY A 267 -32.52 -1.50 -7.80
N LEU A 268 -32.29 -2.61 -7.12
CA LEU A 268 -31.01 -2.92 -6.46
C LEU A 268 -29.94 -3.23 -7.50
N ARG A 269 -28.69 -2.99 -7.13
CA ARG A 269 -27.51 -3.32 -7.95
C ARG A 269 -26.54 -4.14 -7.11
N PHE A 270 -25.94 -5.13 -7.73
CA PHE A 270 -25.01 -6.07 -7.13
C PHE A 270 -23.69 -6.08 -7.87
N LEU A 271 -22.60 -6.18 -7.11
CA LEU A 271 -21.25 -6.52 -7.57
C LEU A 271 -20.71 -7.63 -6.68
N GLY A 272 -20.13 -8.67 -7.29
CA GLY A 272 -19.39 -9.73 -6.60
C GLY A 272 -18.08 -10.01 -7.30
N VAL A 273 -17.00 -10.22 -6.53
CA VAL A 273 -15.67 -10.55 -7.03
C VAL A 273 -15.05 -11.62 -6.14
N VAL A 274 -14.45 -12.63 -6.74
CA VAL A 274 -13.62 -13.65 -6.08
C VAL A 274 -12.29 -13.72 -6.83
N ASP A 275 -11.18 -13.65 -6.12
CA ASP A 275 -9.82 -13.76 -6.63
C ASP A 275 -9.06 -14.76 -5.76
N VAL A 276 -8.64 -15.88 -6.36
CA VAL A 276 -7.91 -16.92 -5.67
C VAL A 276 -6.61 -17.22 -6.40
N SER A 277 -5.52 -17.43 -5.67
CA SER A 277 -4.25 -17.82 -6.26
C SER A 277 -3.43 -18.74 -5.37
N GLY A 278 -2.70 -19.66 -6.00
CA GLY A 278 -1.68 -20.48 -5.39
C GLY A 278 -0.36 -20.35 -6.14
N LYS A 279 0.77 -20.49 -5.44
CA LYS A 279 2.12 -20.47 -5.98
C LYS A 279 3.01 -21.46 -5.24
N LEU A 280 3.88 -22.18 -5.96
CA LEU A 280 4.95 -22.96 -5.34
C LEU A 280 6.04 -22.07 -4.75
N ASP A 281 6.36 -20.97 -5.43
CA ASP A 281 7.25 -19.94 -4.94
C ASP A 281 6.51 -18.59 -4.96
N ALA A 282 6.14 -18.07 -3.79
CA ALA A 282 5.36 -16.85 -3.68
C ALA A 282 6.20 -15.59 -3.91
N GLU A 283 7.51 -15.65 -3.63
CA GLU A 283 8.46 -14.56 -3.79
C GLU A 283 9.79 -15.08 -4.37
N PRO A 284 9.81 -15.44 -5.66
CA PRO A 284 11.00 -15.98 -6.30
C PRO A 284 12.12 -14.94 -6.38
N VAL A 285 13.35 -15.40 -6.18
CA VAL A 285 14.57 -14.57 -6.20
C VAL A 285 15.53 -15.00 -7.29
N ASN A 286 16.18 -14.03 -7.95
CA ASN A 286 17.17 -14.27 -8.99
C ASN A 286 18.56 -14.52 -8.41
N ALA A 287 18.65 -15.44 -7.44
CA ALA A 287 19.92 -15.80 -6.81
C ALA A 287 20.79 -16.69 -7.71
N PRO A 288 22.13 -16.71 -7.51
CA PRO A 288 23.01 -17.66 -8.19
C PRO A 288 22.64 -19.11 -7.90
N THR A 289 22.91 -19.98 -8.85
CA THR A 289 22.77 -21.44 -8.66
C THR A 289 23.74 -21.92 -7.59
N PRO A 290 23.28 -22.71 -6.60
CA PRO A 290 24.16 -23.29 -5.60
C PRO A 290 25.18 -24.24 -6.25
N SER A 291 26.43 -24.15 -5.83
CA SER A 291 27.48 -25.10 -6.27
C SER A 291 27.44 -26.43 -5.52
N ASN A 292 26.77 -26.48 -4.37
CA ASN A 292 26.62 -27.66 -3.54
C ASN A 292 25.54 -28.60 -4.10
N PRO A 293 25.89 -29.85 -4.55
CA PRO A 293 24.87 -30.80 -5.06
C PRO A 293 23.85 -31.25 -4.01
N ARG A 294 24.10 -31.02 -2.70
CA ARG A 294 23.18 -31.35 -1.61
C ARG A 294 22.30 -30.19 -1.21
N ASP A 295 22.48 -29.02 -1.84
CA ASP A 295 21.56 -27.89 -1.64
C ASP A 295 20.20 -28.23 -2.23
N PRO A 296 19.09 -28.07 -1.50
CA PRO A 296 17.75 -28.32 -2.04
C PRO A 296 17.42 -27.53 -3.31
N ARG A 297 18.16 -26.43 -3.58
CA ARG A 297 18.03 -25.62 -4.79
C ARG A 297 18.95 -26.06 -5.93
N HIS A 298 19.79 -27.09 -5.76
CA HIS A 298 20.78 -27.43 -6.79
C HIS A 298 20.11 -27.84 -8.12
N ASP A 299 19.10 -28.69 -8.05
CA ASP A 299 18.36 -29.18 -9.22
C ASP A 299 17.30 -28.21 -9.74
N GLN A 300 16.78 -27.37 -8.87
CA GLN A 300 15.77 -26.34 -9.21
C GLN A 300 16.20 -24.95 -8.67
N PRO A 301 17.28 -24.36 -9.22
CA PRO A 301 17.88 -23.14 -8.66
C PRO A 301 17.01 -21.91 -8.80
N TRP A 302 15.95 -21.96 -9.60
CA TRP A 302 14.97 -20.89 -9.76
C TRP A 302 13.88 -20.88 -8.68
N LEU A 303 13.63 -22.01 -7.98
CA LEU A 303 12.63 -22.11 -6.91
C LEU A 303 13.27 -22.02 -5.53
N LEU A 304 12.64 -21.27 -4.63
CA LEU A 304 12.91 -21.37 -3.19
C LEU A 304 12.06 -22.49 -2.60
N PRO A 305 12.69 -23.50 -2.01
CA PRO A 305 11.95 -24.54 -1.32
C PRO A 305 11.24 -23.96 -0.09
N HIS A 306 10.08 -24.49 0.29
CA HIS A 306 9.29 -23.99 1.41
C HIS A 306 8.98 -22.48 1.32
N ASN A 307 8.59 -21.99 0.14
CA ASN A 307 8.23 -20.59 -0.09
C ASN A 307 6.87 -20.46 -0.79
N SER A 308 6.04 -21.49 -0.70
CA SER A 308 4.71 -21.49 -1.32
C SER A 308 3.75 -20.54 -0.62
N GLY A 309 2.71 -20.13 -1.34
CA GLY A 309 1.71 -19.24 -0.80
C GLY A 309 0.37 -19.36 -1.51
N GLU A 310 -0.69 -19.17 -0.75
CA GLU A 310 -2.06 -19.10 -1.23
C GLU A 310 -2.72 -17.79 -0.81
N THR A 311 -3.57 -17.27 -1.67
CA THR A 311 -4.42 -16.12 -1.36
C THR A 311 -5.84 -16.38 -1.82
N GLY A 312 -6.81 -15.91 -1.02
CA GLY A 312 -8.22 -15.94 -1.38
C GLY A 312 -8.88 -14.64 -0.93
N ASP A 313 -9.48 -13.94 -1.89
CA ASP A 313 -10.13 -12.66 -1.67
C ASP A 313 -11.55 -12.71 -2.22
N ALA A 314 -12.52 -12.27 -1.43
CA ALA A 314 -13.91 -12.14 -1.86
C ALA A 314 -14.43 -10.74 -1.50
N ALA A 315 -15.03 -10.07 -2.45
CA ALA A 315 -15.65 -8.75 -2.26
C ALA A 315 -17.07 -8.76 -2.82
N ALA A 316 -18.00 -8.14 -2.09
CA ALA A 316 -19.38 -7.97 -2.55
C ALA A 316 -19.91 -6.59 -2.19
N LYS A 317 -20.66 -5.97 -3.11
CA LYS A 317 -21.31 -4.68 -2.91
C LYS A 317 -22.77 -4.75 -3.33
N LEU A 318 -23.64 -4.20 -2.49
CA LEU A 318 -25.05 -4.06 -2.75
C LEU A 318 -25.42 -2.57 -2.65
N THR A 319 -25.99 -2.04 -3.74
CA THR A 319 -26.48 -0.65 -3.78
C THR A 319 -28.02 -0.67 -3.80
N ILE A 320 -28.63 -0.01 -2.82
CA ILE A 320 -30.07 -0.02 -2.54
C ILE A 320 -30.58 1.42 -2.63
N PRO A 321 -31.30 1.81 -3.67
CA PRO A 321 -32.01 3.08 -3.70
C PRO A 321 -33.21 3.04 -2.77
N LEU A 322 -33.27 3.97 -1.83
CA LEU A 322 -34.35 4.12 -0.85
C LEU A 322 -35.17 5.37 -1.20
N GLY A 323 -36.01 5.27 -2.22
CA GLY A 323 -36.74 6.40 -2.80
C GLY A 323 -35.80 7.36 -3.57
N ASN A 324 -36.17 8.64 -3.67
CA ASN A 324 -35.46 9.63 -4.50
C ASN A 324 -34.38 10.43 -3.74
N ARG A 325 -34.25 10.23 -2.42
CA ARG A 325 -33.36 11.04 -1.57
C ARG A 325 -32.28 10.25 -0.87
N PHE A 326 -32.45 8.94 -0.73
CA PHE A 326 -31.53 8.10 0.02
C PHE A 326 -30.98 6.99 -0.85
N ILE A 327 -29.68 6.74 -0.72
CA ILE A 327 -29.01 5.58 -1.29
C ILE A 327 -28.25 4.91 -0.16
N PHE A 328 -28.50 3.61 0.03
CA PHE A 328 -27.73 2.81 0.96
C PHE A 328 -26.81 1.87 0.18
N ARG A 329 -25.55 1.81 0.56
CA ARG A 329 -24.56 0.87 0.01
C ARG A 329 -24.02 0.00 1.13
N LEU A 330 -24.01 -1.29 0.90
CA LEU A 330 -23.38 -2.26 1.78
C LEU A 330 -22.24 -2.91 1.02
N PHE A 331 -21.03 -2.82 1.54
CA PHE A 331 -19.83 -3.39 0.94
C PHE A 331 -19.08 -4.23 1.95
N GLY A 332 -18.70 -5.46 1.54
CA GLY A 332 -17.90 -6.37 2.35
C GLY A 332 -16.70 -6.90 1.60
N ILE A 333 -15.58 -7.11 2.31
CA ILE A 333 -14.40 -7.85 1.85
C ILE A 333 -14.01 -8.88 2.89
N HIS A 334 -13.68 -10.08 2.43
CA HIS A 334 -12.92 -11.08 3.15
C HIS A 334 -11.64 -11.37 2.39
N SER A 335 -10.49 -11.35 3.07
CA SER A 335 -9.20 -11.73 2.50
C SER A 335 -8.49 -12.74 3.40
N ALA A 336 -7.91 -13.78 2.82
CA ALA A 336 -7.11 -14.77 3.51
C ALA A 336 -5.80 -15.02 2.76
N GLU A 337 -4.71 -15.13 3.49
CA GLU A 337 -3.39 -15.46 2.98
C GLU A 337 -2.75 -16.48 3.90
N GLN A 338 -2.11 -17.48 3.33
CA GLN A 338 -1.20 -18.36 4.07
C GLN A 338 0.08 -18.56 3.25
N ARG A 339 1.21 -18.61 3.94
CA ARG A 339 2.53 -18.74 3.33
C ARG A 339 3.43 -19.63 4.15
N LEU A 340 4.21 -20.44 3.46
CA LEU A 340 5.43 -21.03 3.96
C LEU A 340 6.55 -19.98 3.80
N LEU A 341 7.44 -19.90 4.75
CA LEU A 341 8.50 -18.90 4.76
C LEU A 341 9.85 -19.62 4.69
N PHE A 342 10.53 -19.50 3.56
CA PHE A 342 11.88 -20.01 3.45
C PHE A 342 12.81 -19.33 4.46
N ASP A 343 13.46 -20.15 5.30
CA ASP A 343 14.48 -19.68 6.23
C ASP A 343 15.77 -20.47 6.00
N PRO A 344 16.88 -19.81 5.61
CA PRO A 344 18.17 -20.48 5.35
C PRO A 344 18.67 -21.34 6.51
N ILE A 345 18.28 -21.02 7.76
CA ILE A 345 18.64 -21.79 8.95
C ILE A 345 18.03 -23.21 8.92
N TYR A 346 16.81 -23.33 8.35
CA TYR A 346 16.10 -24.60 8.18
C TYR A 346 16.24 -25.24 6.79
N LYS A 347 17.23 -24.84 6.03
CA LYS A 347 17.43 -25.24 4.65
C LYS A 347 17.39 -26.77 4.42
N TYR A 348 17.89 -27.55 5.38
CA TYR A 348 17.92 -29.01 5.35
C TYR A 348 16.82 -29.68 6.16
N ASP A 349 15.95 -28.90 6.79
CA ASP A 349 14.85 -29.38 7.63
C ASP A 349 13.64 -28.43 7.56
N GLN A 350 13.14 -28.28 6.35
CA GLN A 350 12.20 -27.21 5.98
C GLN A 350 10.80 -27.39 6.59
N GLU A 351 10.45 -28.61 7.01
CA GLU A 351 9.17 -28.88 7.65
C GLU A 351 8.97 -28.09 8.96
N PHE A 352 10.09 -27.65 9.59
CA PHE A 352 10.07 -26.83 10.79
C PHE A 352 10.23 -25.34 10.53
N ALA A 353 10.41 -24.94 9.28
CA ALA A 353 10.46 -23.52 8.93
C ALA A 353 9.10 -22.84 9.21
N PRO A 354 9.10 -21.54 9.58
CA PRO A 354 7.86 -20.90 10.02
C PRO A 354 6.85 -20.75 8.87
N VAL A 355 5.59 -20.76 9.25
CA VAL A 355 4.46 -20.44 8.37
C VAL A 355 3.76 -19.16 8.86
N ARG A 356 3.07 -18.48 7.95
CA ARG A 356 2.31 -17.27 8.25
C ARG A 356 0.90 -17.37 7.70
N ARG A 357 -0.09 -16.96 8.50
CA ARG A 357 -1.48 -16.74 8.05
C ARG A 357 -1.92 -15.33 8.39
N VAL A 358 -2.61 -14.70 7.46
CA VAL A 358 -3.23 -13.39 7.64
C VAL A 358 -4.67 -13.46 7.16
N THR A 359 -5.61 -12.97 7.97
CA THR A 359 -7.00 -12.81 7.55
C THR A 359 -7.44 -11.37 7.77
N GLY A 360 -8.14 -10.82 6.81
CA GLY A 360 -8.71 -9.47 6.85
C GLY A 360 -10.21 -9.50 6.55
N ASN A 361 -10.98 -8.72 7.27
CA ASN A 361 -12.42 -8.56 7.08
C ASN A 361 -12.79 -7.09 7.11
N LEU A 362 -13.59 -6.65 6.17
CA LEU A 362 -14.19 -5.33 6.14
C LEU A 362 -15.69 -5.46 5.89
N LEU A 363 -16.48 -4.70 6.63
CA LEU A 363 -17.89 -4.46 6.34
C LEU A 363 -18.16 -2.97 6.45
N ASN A 364 -18.68 -2.36 5.39
CA ASN A 364 -18.96 -0.93 5.31
C ASN A 364 -20.42 -0.69 4.90
N GLY A 365 -21.19 -0.03 5.77
CA GLY A 365 -22.51 0.51 5.48
C GLY A 365 -22.39 2.02 5.20
N HIS A 366 -22.86 2.48 4.05
CA HIS A 366 -22.83 3.86 3.64
C HIS A 366 -24.23 4.34 3.28
N LEU A 367 -24.79 5.25 4.08
CA LEU A 367 -26.04 5.93 3.81
C LEU A 367 -25.75 7.34 3.31
N GLN A 368 -26.24 7.61 2.13
CA GLN A 368 -26.16 8.91 1.46
C GLN A 368 -27.54 9.53 1.37
N SER A 369 -27.63 10.83 1.63
CA SER A 369 -28.87 11.60 1.49
C SER A 369 -28.62 12.99 0.93
N THR A 370 -29.57 13.49 0.13
CA THR A 370 -29.61 14.88 -0.33
C THR A 370 -30.75 15.63 0.36
N PHE A 371 -30.42 16.75 1.01
CA PHE A 371 -31.35 17.63 1.68
C PHE A 371 -31.47 18.95 0.89
N GLY A 372 -32.66 19.20 0.35
CA GLY A 372 -32.86 20.33 -0.58
C GLY A 372 -31.96 20.27 -1.79
N SER A 373 -31.55 21.45 -2.28
CA SER A 373 -30.69 21.59 -3.48
C SER A 373 -29.20 21.80 -3.14
N SER A 374 -28.85 21.89 -1.87
CA SER A 374 -27.53 22.40 -1.48
C SER A 374 -26.77 21.54 -0.48
N VAL A 375 -27.40 20.57 0.18
CA VAL A 375 -26.73 19.80 1.22
C VAL A 375 -26.76 18.31 0.88
N ILE A 376 -25.60 17.70 0.93
CA ILE A 376 -25.40 16.27 0.79
C ILE A 376 -24.81 15.75 2.09
N ALA A 377 -25.44 14.72 2.66
CA ALA A 377 -24.98 14.08 3.87
C ALA A 377 -24.61 12.62 3.62
N ASP A 378 -23.46 12.23 4.13
CA ASP A 378 -22.92 10.87 4.08
C ASP A 378 -22.69 10.35 5.49
N LEU A 379 -23.36 9.28 5.85
CA LEU A 379 -23.09 8.52 7.06
C LEU A 379 -22.44 7.19 6.69
N ARG A 380 -21.28 6.93 7.24
CA ARG A 380 -20.57 5.65 7.07
C ARG A 380 -20.33 4.99 8.41
N ILE A 381 -20.62 3.70 8.47
CA ILE A 381 -20.31 2.85 9.63
C ILE A 381 -19.54 1.65 9.09
N GLY A 382 -18.32 1.47 9.56
CA GLY A 382 -17.44 0.41 9.08
C GLY A 382 -16.89 -0.43 10.23
N TYR A 383 -16.88 -1.73 10.03
CA TYR A 383 -16.14 -2.69 10.83
C TYR A 383 -14.94 -3.16 10.05
N PHE A 384 -13.77 -3.10 10.64
CA PHE A 384 -12.54 -3.66 10.11
C PHE A 384 -11.90 -4.61 11.12
N GLY A 385 -11.48 -5.79 10.67
CA GLY A 385 -10.80 -6.78 11.49
C GLY A 385 -9.64 -7.41 10.76
N ARG A 386 -8.49 -7.57 11.45
CA ARG A 386 -7.31 -8.26 10.94
C ARG A 386 -6.76 -9.21 11.99
N GLU A 387 -6.40 -10.41 11.57
CA GLU A 387 -5.69 -11.38 12.39
C GLU A 387 -4.43 -11.84 11.65
N PHE A 388 -3.32 -11.85 12.36
CA PHE A 388 -2.01 -12.30 11.88
C PHE A 388 -1.49 -13.36 12.84
N ILE A 389 -0.93 -14.44 12.30
CA ILE A 389 -0.23 -15.45 13.06
C ILE A 389 0.97 -15.97 12.27
N ARG A 390 2.11 -16.09 12.95
CA ARG A 390 3.34 -16.69 12.43
C ARG A 390 3.90 -17.65 13.46
N GLY A 391 4.30 -18.84 13.03
CA GLY A 391 4.91 -19.82 13.93
C GLY A 391 5.24 -21.12 13.20
N THR A 392 5.69 -22.13 13.96
CA THR A 392 6.00 -23.46 13.43
C THR A 392 4.71 -24.20 13.06
N PRO A 393 4.64 -24.88 11.91
CA PRO A 393 3.48 -25.71 11.55
C PRO A 393 3.31 -26.92 12.48
N THR A 394 2.08 -27.38 12.68
CA THR A 394 1.79 -28.59 13.50
C THR A 394 2.06 -29.90 12.76
N GLU A 395 2.05 -29.85 11.45
CA GLU A 395 2.30 -30.98 10.54
C GLU A 395 3.18 -30.47 9.41
N ALA A 396 4.00 -31.34 8.84
CA ALA A 396 4.74 -31.00 7.62
C ALA A 396 3.74 -30.52 6.56
N PRO A 397 3.86 -29.27 6.07
CA PRO A 397 2.93 -28.77 5.07
C PRO A 397 3.05 -29.61 3.80
N ASP A 398 1.92 -29.89 3.18
CA ASP A 398 1.92 -30.52 1.87
C ASP A 398 2.45 -29.51 0.84
N TYR A 399 3.66 -29.76 0.34
CA TYR A 399 4.34 -28.90 -0.64
C TYR A 399 3.79 -29.06 -2.06
N ALA A 400 2.85 -29.97 -2.28
CA ALA A 400 2.18 -30.13 -3.57
C ALA A 400 1.20 -28.98 -3.89
N PHE A 401 1.42 -27.80 -3.31
CA PHE A 401 0.65 -26.60 -3.64
C PHE A 401 0.87 -26.24 -5.11
N GLY A 402 -0.03 -26.67 -5.91
CA GLY A 402 -0.11 -26.26 -7.29
C GLY A 402 -1.36 -25.47 -7.60
N ALA A 403 -2.30 -25.43 -6.65
CA ALA A 403 -3.56 -24.72 -6.77
C ALA A 403 -4.04 -24.32 -5.38
N PHE A 404 -4.96 -23.37 -5.33
CA PHE A 404 -5.62 -22.98 -4.10
C PHE A 404 -6.30 -24.20 -3.45
N THR A 405 -5.83 -24.61 -2.28
CA THR A 405 -6.39 -25.78 -1.55
C THR A 405 -7.47 -25.36 -0.56
N GLY A 406 -7.41 -24.12 -0.06
CA GLY A 406 -8.30 -23.61 0.97
C GLY A 406 -8.10 -24.27 2.35
N LYS A 407 -7.17 -25.22 2.48
CA LYS A 407 -6.88 -25.91 3.75
C LYS A 407 -5.99 -25.01 4.62
N SER A 408 -6.46 -24.70 5.82
CA SER A 408 -5.69 -23.89 6.78
C SER A 408 -4.54 -24.71 7.38
N ILE A 409 -3.31 -24.17 7.30
CA ILE A 409 -2.13 -24.76 7.94
C ILE A 409 -2.24 -24.54 9.44
N GLY A 410 -2.16 -25.62 10.22
CA GLY A 410 -2.12 -25.55 11.68
C GLY A 410 -0.81 -24.94 12.18
N ILE A 411 -0.86 -24.13 13.24
CA ILE A 411 0.32 -23.50 13.86
C ILE A 411 0.42 -23.94 15.30
N LEU A 412 1.60 -24.40 15.70
CA LEU A 412 1.87 -24.89 17.04
C LEU A 412 1.66 -23.78 18.07
N GLY A 413 0.85 -24.07 19.10
CA GLY A 413 0.55 -23.12 20.17
C GLY A 413 -0.49 -22.03 19.80
N GLU A 414 -1.14 -22.09 18.66
CA GLU A 414 -2.16 -21.09 18.25
C GLU A 414 -3.27 -20.89 19.28
N LYS A 415 -3.76 -21.99 19.90
CA LYS A 415 -4.81 -21.92 20.94
C LYS A 415 -4.31 -21.18 22.18
N VAL A 416 -3.05 -21.41 22.56
CA VAL A 416 -2.41 -20.75 23.71
C VAL A 416 -2.26 -19.26 23.45
N ALA A 417 -1.80 -18.87 22.27
CA ALA A 417 -1.69 -17.47 21.88
C ALA A 417 -3.03 -16.74 21.94
N LYS A 418 -4.10 -17.38 21.44
CA LYS A 418 -5.45 -16.81 21.41
C LYS A 418 -6.11 -16.67 22.79
N SER A 419 -5.69 -17.48 23.77
CA SER A 419 -6.21 -17.41 25.16
C SER A 419 -5.68 -16.19 25.91
N LEU A 420 -4.48 -15.70 25.58
CA LEU A 420 -3.74 -14.67 26.32
C LEU A 420 -3.46 -15.05 27.79
N ASP A 421 -3.55 -16.31 28.13
CA ASP A 421 -3.25 -16.81 29.46
C ASP A 421 -1.73 -16.95 29.63
N THR A 422 -1.13 -16.05 30.40
CA THR A 422 0.32 -16.03 30.63
C THR A 422 0.82 -17.25 31.42
N VAL A 423 -0.01 -17.87 32.26
CA VAL A 423 0.36 -19.08 32.99
C VAL A 423 0.46 -20.26 32.03
N VAL A 424 -0.51 -20.41 31.16
CA VAL A 424 -0.52 -21.44 30.11
C VAL A 424 0.57 -21.16 29.06
N ALA A 425 0.78 -19.89 28.72
CA ALA A 425 1.78 -19.47 27.73
C ALA A 425 3.22 -19.79 28.16
N ASN A 426 3.50 -19.78 29.44
CA ASN A 426 4.83 -20.09 30.00
C ASN A 426 5.08 -21.59 30.21
N GLN A 427 4.08 -22.43 29.95
CA GLN A 427 4.27 -23.89 30.03
C GLN A 427 4.86 -24.42 28.70
N PRO A 428 5.61 -25.55 28.77
CA PRO A 428 6.06 -26.22 27.56
C PRO A 428 4.88 -26.53 26.63
N ILE A 429 5.00 -26.21 25.36
CA ILE A 429 4.01 -26.58 24.34
C ILE A 429 4.22 -28.06 24.01
N ALA A 430 3.21 -28.89 24.18
CA ALA A 430 3.28 -30.30 23.83
C ALA A 430 3.67 -30.48 22.35
N GLY A 431 4.64 -31.35 22.08
CA GLY A 431 5.22 -31.53 20.75
C GLY A 431 6.34 -30.58 20.39
N PHE A 432 6.68 -29.63 21.27
CA PHE A 432 7.82 -28.75 21.10
C PHE A 432 9.08 -29.37 21.70
N ASN A 433 10.05 -29.69 20.87
CA ASN A 433 11.41 -30.03 21.28
C ASN A 433 12.33 -28.84 20.97
N GLN A 434 13.34 -28.61 21.83
CA GLN A 434 14.32 -27.57 21.50
C GLN A 434 15.04 -27.89 20.19
N PRO A 435 15.28 -26.91 19.32
CA PRO A 435 16.00 -27.13 18.10
C PRO A 435 17.45 -27.51 18.43
N GLU A 436 17.84 -28.70 18.07
CA GLU A 436 19.23 -29.12 18.12
C GLU A 436 20.01 -28.56 16.94
N PHE A 437 21.28 -28.20 17.16
CA PHE A 437 22.18 -27.91 16.06
C PHE A 437 22.48 -29.20 15.29
N SER A 438 22.00 -29.25 14.12
CA SER A 438 22.29 -30.02 12.92
C SER A 438 23.14 -31.29 13.08
N THR A 439 22.57 -32.35 13.64
CA THR A 439 23.14 -33.69 13.46
C THR A 439 22.90 -34.23 12.04
N ASN A 440 21.83 -33.76 11.37
CA ASN A 440 21.37 -34.29 10.06
C ASN A 440 21.77 -33.45 8.85
N THR A 441 22.60 -32.40 9.02
CA THR A 441 23.04 -31.62 7.86
C THR A 441 24.10 -32.37 7.06
N PRO A 442 24.28 -32.07 5.78
CA PRO A 442 25.33 -32.66 4.95
C PRO A 442 26.73 -32.52 5.55
N TRP A 443 26.91 -31.51 6.41
CA TRP A 443 28.22 -31.13 6.94
C TRP A 443 28.51 -31.70 8.33
N GLY A 444 27.49 -32.04 9.12
CA GLY A 444 27.64 -32.59 10.46
C GLY A 444 28.30 -31.66 11.52
N VAL A 445 28.72 -30.45 11.15
CA VAL A 445 29.30 -29.47 12.08
C VAL A 445 28.22 -28.76 12.89
N PRO A 446 28.41 -28.44 14.18
CA PRO A 446 27.41 -27.82 15.06
C PRO A 446 27.31 -26.31 14.81
N ALA A 447 27.12 -25.89 13.55
CA ALA A 447 27.03 -24.49 13.18
C ALA A 447 26.06 -24.29 12.03
N TYR A 448 25.48 -23.10 11.95
CA TYR A 448 24.68 -22.54 10.89
C TYR A 448 23.27 -23.10 10.69
N PHE A 449 23.10 -24.40 10.55
CA PHE A 449 21.82 -25.03 10.20
C PHE A 449 21.15 -25.64 11.41
N ARG A 450 19.83 -25.61 11.43
CA ARG A 450 19.02 -26.25 12.45
C ARG A 450 18.29 -27.44 11.86
N THR A 451 18.17 -28.49 12.67
CA THR A 451 17.40 -29.69 12.39
C THR A 451 16.48 -29.97 13.58
N GLY A 452 15.39 -30.69 13.35
CA GLY A 452 14.43 -31.03 14.41
C GLY A 452 13.38 -29.95 14.63
N ALA A 453 12.55 -30.17 15.64
CA ALA A 453 11.39 -29.34 15.95
C ALA A 453 11.75 -27.87 16.04
N GLY A 454 10.97 -27.08 15.40
CA GLY A 454 11.18 -25.65 15.21
C GLY A 454 11.29 -24.86 16.51
N ARG A 455 11.71 -23.62 16.41
CA ARG A 455 11.95 -22.69 17.50
C ARG A 455 10.78 -22.48 18.46
N GLY A 456 9.57 -22.96 18.18
CA GLY A 456 8.39 -22.59 18.95
C GLY A 456 8.13 -21.09 19.03
N ASP A 457 8.84 -20.30 18.21
CA ASP A 457 8.57 -18.87 18.04
C ASP A 457 7.15 -18.73 17.54
N LEU A 458 6.36 -17.92 18.23
CA LEU A 458 4.96 -17.71 17.92
C LEU A 458 4.63 -16.24 18.07
N ALA A 459 4.16 -15.64 17.01
CA ALA A 459 3.61 -14.30 17.03
C ALA A 459 2.15 -14.34 16.57
N TRP A 460 1.26 -13.79 17.36
CA TRP A 460 -0.14 -13.64 17.01
C TRP A 460 -0.61 -12.24 17.39
N ASN A 461 -1.36 -11.62 16.49
CA ASN A 461 -2.03 -10.38 16.81
C ASN A 461 -3.42 -10.33 16.17
N ARG A 462 -4.31 -9.62 16.83
CA ARG A 462 -5.66 -9.34 16.35
C ARG A 462 -6.01 -7.88 16.59
N PHE A 463 -6.35 -7.21 15.51
CA PHE A 463 -6.84 -5.86 15.48
C PHE A 463 -8.29 -5.85 15.02
N ARG A 464 -9.16 -5.11 15.71
CA ARG A 464 -10.56 -4.87 15.34
C ARG A 464 -10.86 -3.41 15.52
N GLU A 465 -11.60 -2.83 14.60
CA GLU A 465 -12.02 -1.43 14.63
C GLU A 465 -13.48 -1.30 14.24
N LEU A 466 -14.21 -0.49 15.00
CA LEU A 466 -15.51 0.05 14.61
C LEU A 466 -15.35 1.55 14.40
N ARG A 467 -15.70 2.03 13.21
CA ARG A 467 -15.52 3.41 12.78
C ARG A 467 -16.86 3.99 12.32
N THR A 468 -17.15 5.19 12.77
CA THR A 468 -18.31 5.96 12.30
C THR A 468 -17.83 7.29 11.77
N ARG A 469 -18.33 7.70 10.61
CA ARG A 469 -17.97 8.94 9.94
C ARG A 469 -19.22 9.62 9.38
N LEU A 470 -19.33 10.91 9.62
CA LEU A 470 -20.36 11.79 9.06
C LEU A 470 -19.69 12.91 8.28
N ASP A 471 -20.05 13.06 7.02
CA ASP A 471 -19.60 14.13 6.14
C ASP A 471 -20.79 14.91 5.62
N LEU A 472 -20.73 16.23 5.68
CA LEU A 472 -21.69 17.15 5.10
C LEU A 472 -20.99 17.95 3.99
N SER A 473 -21.55 17.92 2.81
CA SER A 473 -21.10 18.72 1.66
C SER A 473 -22.18 19.76 1.37
N ILE A 474 -21.81 21.04 1.49
CA ILE A 474 -22.72 22.17 1.32
C ILE A 474 -22.29 22.94 0.06
N VAL A 475 -23.14 22.93 -0.94
CA VAL A 475 -22.95 23.68 -2.19
C VAL A 475 -23.37 25.13 -1.94
N GLY A 476 -22.41 26.03 -1.74
CA GLY A 476 -22.61 27.45 -1.46
C GLY A 476 -22.55 28.32 -2.72
N GLY A 477 -23.60 28.29 -3.54
CA GLY A 477 -23.62 29.09 -4.77
C GLY A 477 -22.78 28.52 -5.93
N ALA A 478 -22.49 29.34 -6.97
CA ALA A 478 -21.78 28.91 -8.18
C ALA A 478 -20.30 28.57 -7.94
N ASN A 479 -19.70 29.14 -6.90
CA ASN A 479 -18.24 29.22 -6.80
C ASN A 479 -17.68 28.78 -5.44
N THR A 480 -18.51 28.24 -4.53
CA THR A 480 -18.02 27.89 -3.20
C THR A 480 -18.64 26.57 -2.75
N ASP A 481 -17.82 25.64 -2.33
CA ASP A 481 -18.21 24.39 -1.67
C ASP A 481 -17.64 24.37 -0.23
N ILE A 482 -18.45 23.96 0.73
CA ILE A 482 -18.04 23.84 2.13
C ILE A 482 -18.24 22.37 2.57
N TYR A 483 -17.23 21.83 3.20
CA TYR A 483 -17.22 20.49 3.73
C TYR A 483 -17.02 20.53 5.24
N VAL A 484 -17.88 19.87 5.97
CA VAL A 484 -17.79 19.73 7.43
C VAL A 484 -18.04 18.29 7.79
N GLY A 485 -17.31 17.77 8.73
CA GLY A 485 -17.55 16.39 9.15
C GLY A 485 -16.71 15.97 10.34
N GLY A 486 -16.94 14.74 10.75
CA GLY A 486 -16.24 14.13 11.86
C GLY A 486 -16.18 12.63 11.74
N GLU A 487 -15.22 12.07 12.45
CA GLU A 487 -14.99 10.63 12.49
C GLU A 487 -14.67 10.23 13.93
N TYR A 488 -15.19 9.07 14.33
CA TYR A 488 -14.88 8.44 15.60
C TYR A 488 -14.63 6.96 15.40
N SER A 489 -13.58 6.43 16.00
CA SER A 489 -13.25 5.01 15.95
C SER A 489 -12.85 4.46 17.31
N THR A 490 -13.28 3.24 17.57
CA THR A 490 -12.85 2.43 18.71
C THR A 490 -12.15 1.18 18.21
N GLN A 491 -11.03 0.86 18.82
CA GLN A 491 -10.23 -0.29 18.44
C GLN A 491 -10.11 -1.28 19.59
N GLN A 492 -9.86 -2.54 19.24
CA GLN A 492 -9.48 -3.60 20.15
C GLN A 492 -8.22 -4.27 19.61
N VAL A 493 -7.17 -4.24 20.40
CA VAL A 493 -5.87 -4.82 20.07
C VAL A 493 -5.57 -5.94 21.04
N ARG A 494 -5.17 -7.09 20.49
CA ARG A 494 -4.65 -8.22 21.27
C ARG A 494 -3.39 -8.72 20.61
N THR A 495 -2.34 -8.90 21.37
CA THR A 495 -1.05 -9.39 20.88
C THR A 495 -0.53 -10.49 21.81
N PHE A 496 0.15 -11.44 21.19
CA PHE A 496 0.91 -12.48 21.86
C PHE A 496 2.18 -12.70 21.08
N GLN A 497 3.30 -12.73 21.77
CA GLN A 497 4.58 -13.11 21.21
C GLN A 497 5.31 -14.03 22.18
N ARG A 498 5.87 -15.08 21.64
CA ARG A 498 6.76 -15.99 22.34
C ARG A 498 7.99 -16.18 21.50
N THR A 499 9.14 -15.92 22.09
CA THR A 499 10.44 -16.10 21.45
C THR A 499 11.32 -16.95 22.34
N PHE A 500 12.20 -17.74 21.74
CA PHE A 500 13.21 -18.50 22.45
C PHE A 500 14.56 -17.82 22.29
N GLY A 501 15.16 -17.37 23.38
CA GLY A 501 16.53 -16.87 23.41
C GLY A 501 17.51 -18.00 23.14
N TYR A 502 18.55 -17.72 22.39
CA TYR A 502 19.70 -18.61 22.31
C TYR A 502 20.60 -18.32 23.51
N LEU A 503 20.56 -19.22 24.52
CA LEU A 503 21.55 -19.21 25.59
C LEU A 503 22.55 -20.33 25.34
N PRO A 504 23.86 -20.03 25.27
CA PRO A 504 24.91 -21.04 25.05
C PRO A 504 24.95 -22.14 26.13
N THR A 505 24.24 -21.97 27.24
CA THR A 505 24.27 -22.81 28.42
C THR A 505 23.10 -23.79 28.57
N GLY A 506 22.29 -23.99 27.54
CA GLY A 506 21.29 -25.08 27.51
C GLY A 506 20.02 -24.88 28.34
N GLY A 507 19.73 -23.66 28.75
CA GLY A 507 18.50 -23.33 29.50
C GLY A 507 17.68 -22.23 28.82
N ASP A 508 17.13 -22.50 27.64
CA ASP A 508 16.29 -21.54 26.94
C ASP A 508 14.98 -21.33 27.69
N VAL A 509 14.84 -20.20 28.35
CA VAL A 509 13.57 -19.77 28.92
C VAL A 509 12.81 -18.98 27.84
N PRO A 510 11.60 -19.40 27.48
CA PRO A 510 10.81 -18.64 26.51
C PRO A 510 10.44 -17.28 27.11
N ALA A 511 10.71 -16.22 26.35
CA ALA A 511 10.18 -14.89 26.64
C ALA A 511 8.78 -14.76 26.03
N THR A 512 7.78 -14.57 26.88
CA THR A 512 6.40 -14.38 26.45
C THR A 512 5.94 -12.96 26.75
N SER A 513 5.38 -12.30 25.74
CA SER A 513 4.76 -10.99 25.86
C SER A 513 3.31 -11.06 25.41
N THR A 514 2.41 -10.54 26.24
CA THR A 514 0.97 -10.47 25.93
C THR A 514 0.46 -9.08 26.19
N SER A 515 -0.41 -8.58 25.32
CA SER A 515 -1.08 -7.29 25.50
C SER A 515 -2.50 -7.32 25.00
N ALA A 516 -3.41 -6.68 25.78
CA ALA A 516 -4.78 -6.42 25.37
C ALA A 516 -5.14 -4.99 25.76
N PHE A 517 -5.56 -4.16 24.79
CA PHE A 517 -5.91 -2.77 25.04
C PHE A 517 -6.89 -2.24 24.01
N ALA A 518 -7.55 -1.13 24.32
CA ALA A 518 -8.63 -0.56 23.52
C ALA A 518 -8.38 0.92 23.21
N PRO A 519 -7.58 1.25 22.18
CA PRO A 519 -7.38 2.62 21.73
C PRO A 519 -8.68 3.21 21.18
N TRP A 520 -8.73 4.54 21.11
CA TRP A 520 -9.76 5.24 20.37
C TRP A 520 -9.20 6.48 19.69
N ALA A 521 -9.82 6.89 18.58
CA ALA A 521 -9.47 8.10 17.87
C ALA A 521 -10.74 8.87 17.45
N GLY A 522 -10.63 10.19 17.45
CA GLY A 522 -11.72 11.07 17.00
C GLY A 522 -11.17 12.25 16.22
N SER A 523 -11.98 12.79 15.33
CA SER A 523 -11.60 13.98 14.57
C SER A 523 -12.81 14.80 14.13
N LEU A 524 -12.56 16.10 13.96
CA LEU A 524 -13.49 17.05 13.35
C LEU A 524 -12.75 17.84 12.28
N TYR A 525 -13.42 18.18 11.19
CA TYR A 525 -12.83 19.00 10.15
C TYR A 525 -13.83 19.97 9.53
N SER A 526 -13.29 21.04 8.97
CA SER A 526 -14.00 21.96 8.08
C SER A 526 -13.07 22.37 6.95
N GLU A 527 -13.59 22.42 5.73
CA GLU A 527 -12.86 22.85 4.55
C GLU A 527 -13.76 23.67 3.64
N ALA A 528 -13.27 24.80 3.17
CA ALA A 528 -13.93 25.65 2.19
C ALA A 528 -13.10 25.67 0.91
N GLN A 529 -13.77 25.54 -0.21
CA GLN A 529 -13.20 25.65 -1.54
C GLN A 529 -13.91 26.76 -2.29
N ALA A 530 -13.16 27.75 -2.72
CA ALA A 530 -13.67 28.87 -3.50
C ALA A 530 -13.02 28.87 -4.88
N ARG A 531 -13.79 29.23 -5.90
CA ARG A 531 -13.36 29.20 -7.27
C ARG A 531 -13.81 30.44 -8.04
N SER A 532 -12.96 30.89 -8.92
CA SER A 532 -13.21 31.82 -10.02
C SER A 532 -12.70 31.21 -11.32
N ASN A 533 -12.85 31.88 -12.48
CA ASN A 533 -12.46 31.31 -13.78
C ASN A 533 -11.02 30.80 -13.81
N ASP A 534 -10.08 31.55 -13.26
CA ASP A 534 -8.64 31.23 -13.30
C ASP A 534 -8.00 31.04 -11.94
N LEU A 535 -8.78 31.05 -10.85
CA LEU A 535 -8.28 30.97 -9.48
C LEU A 535 -9.10 29.96 -8.68
N ALA A 536 -8.41 29.09 -7.98
CA ALA A 536 -9.00 28.22 -6.97
C ALA A 536 -8.28 28.39 -5.64
N LEU A 537 -9.03 28.47 -4.56
CA LEU A 537 -8.55 28.54 -3.17
C LEU A 537 -9.20 27.46 -2.34
N THR A 538 -8.39 26.67 -1.64
CA THR A 538 -8.87 25.70 -0.65
C THR A 538 -8.27 26.05 0.70
N VAL A 539 -9.10 26.17 1.71
CA VAL A 539 -8.70 26.39 3.11
C VAL A 539 -9.37 25.35 3.98
N GLY A 540 -8.59 24.63 4.75
CA GLY A 540 -9.09 23.58 5.60
C GLY A 540 -8.45 23.58 6.98
N ILE A 541 -9.18 23.10 7.96
CA ILE A 541 -8.71 22.87 9.32
C ILE A 541 -9.23 21.52 9.80
N ARG A 542 -8.36 20.79 10.47
CA ARG A 542 -8.72 19.51 11.08
C ARG A 542 -8.21 19.45 12.51
N TYR A 543 -9.05 18.97 13.40
CA TYR A 543 -8.72 18.66 14.77
C TYR A 543 -8.73 17.15 14.95
N ASP A 544 -7.63 16.58 15.44
CA ASP A 544 -7.49 15.16 15.72
C ASP A 544 -7.21 14.94 17.20
N GLN A 545 -7.75 13.84 17.73
CA GLN A 545 -7.44 13.35 19.07
C GLN A 545 -7.35 11.83 19.07
N PHE A 546 -6.50 11.27 19.92
CA PHE A 546 -6.45 9.84 20.17
C PHE A 546 -5.96 9.53 21.59
N SER A 547 -6.26 8.33 22.05
CA SER A 547 -5.73 7.78 23.29
C SER A 547 -5.35 6.32 23.07
N GLY A 548 -4.15 5.97 23.48
CA GLY A 548 -3.66 4.60 23.45
C GLY A 548 -4.25 3.69 24.51
N ARG A 549 -5.17 4.18 25.33
CA ARG A 549 -5.83 3.56 26.50
C ARG A 549 -5.34 2.14 26.79
N ASN A 550 -4.64 1.99 27.88
CA ASN A 550 -4.05 0.73 28.28
C ASN A 550 -4.92 0.10 29.38
N ASP A 551 -5.65 -0.95 29.06
CA ASP A 551 -6.48 -1.69 30.02
C ASP A 551 -5.63 -2.77 30.76
N LEU A 552 -4.29 -2.74 30.63
CA LEU A 552 -3.41 -3.68 31.34
C LEU A 552 -3.39 -3.42 32.86
N PRO A 553 -3.50 -4.45 33.70
CA PRO A 553 -3.46 -4.31 35.13
C PRO A 553 -2.16 -3.62 35.62
N GLY A 554 -2.29 -2.62 36.48
CA GLY A 554 -1.16 -1.92 37.11
C GLY A 554 -0.55 -0.77 36.31
N ARG A 555 -1.05 -0.46 35.09
CA ARG A 555 -0.60 0.71 34.30
C ARG A 555 -1.63 1.85 34.33
N LYS A 556 -1.14 3.10 34.36
CA LYS A 556 -1.99 4.29 34.23
C LYS A 556 -2.63 4.34 32.84
N ASN A 557 -3.87 4.81 32.76
CA ASN A 557 -4.49 5.18 31.49
C ASN A 557 -3.62 6.22 30.79
N SER A 558 -3.44 6.06 29.46
CA SER A 558 -2.69 7.01 28.65
C SER A 558 -3.39 8.37 28.59
N SER A 559 -2.61 9.43 28.45
CA SER A 559 -3.13 10.77 28.20
C SER A 559 -3.77 10.85 26.81
N THR A 560 -4.82 11.66 26.69
CA THR A 560 -5.41 11.95 25.38
C THR A 560 -4.57 12.97 24.64
N GLN A 561 -4.04 12.58 23.49
CA GLN A 561 -3.26 13.44 22.60
C GLN A 561 -4.20 14.25 21.70
N ARG A 562 -3.85 15.50 21.42
CA ARG A 562 -4.69 16.43 20.65
C ARG A 562 -3.84 17.20 19.65
N GLY A 563 -4.38 17.49 18.47
CA GLY A 563 -3.64 18.21 17.45
C GLY A 563 -4.53 18.95 16.44
N LEU A 564 -4.06 20.11 15.99
CA LEU A 564 -4.71 20.95 14.99
C LEU A 564 -3.87 20.99 13.70
N SER A 565 -4.49 20.72 12.55
CA SER A 565 -3.86 20.55 11.24
C SER A 565 -4.44 21.53 10.22
N PRO A 566 -3.92 22.77 10.12
CA PRO A 566 -4.32 23.72 9.08
C PRO A 566 -3.77 23.35 7.71
N ARG A 567 -4.53 23.65 6.66
CA ARG A 567 -4.19 23.40 5.25
C ARG A 567 -4.67 24.55 4.38
N ILE A 568 -3.84 24.97 3.44
CA ILE A 568 -4.21 25.96 2.42
C ILE A 568 -3.57 25.59 1.09
N ALA A 569 -4.32 25.76 0.03
CA ALA A 569 -3.81 25.58 -1.32
C ALA A 569 -4.45 26.59 -2.27
N VAL A 570 -3.66 27.10 -3.18
CA VAL A 570 -4.08 28.05 -4.22
C VAL A 570 -3.62 27.53 -5.57
N SER A 571 -4.49 27.65 -6.56
CA SER A 571 -4.21 27.31 -7.96
C SER A 571 -4.65 28.45 -8.85
N THR A 572 -3.83 28.83 -9.80
CA THR A 572 -4.16 29.88 -10.77
C THR A 572 -3.65 29.54 -12.17
N THR A 573 -4.42 29.88 -13.18
CA THR A 573 -4.04 29.67 -14.58
C THR A 573 -3.62 31.01 -15.22
N PHE A 574 -2.44 31.03 -15.80
CA PHE A 574 -1.90 32.18 -16.52
C PHE A 574 -1.22 31.72 -17.82
N ARG A 575 -1.64 32.26 -18.96
CA ARG A 575 -1.09 31.98 -20.31
C ARG A 575 -1.02 30.46 -20.62
N GLY A 576 -2.04 29.70 -20.23
CA GLY A 576 -2.12 28.25 -20.49
C GLY A 576 -1.27 27.37 -19.57
N ALA A 577 -0.57 27.97 -18.59
CA ALA A 577 0.11 27.28 -17.52
C ALA A 577 -0.67 27.43 -16.21
N THR A 578 -0.83 26.37 -15.46
CA THR A 578 -1.42 26.42 -14.12
C THR A 578 -0.34 26.32 -13.07
N PHE A 579 -0.37 27.24 -12.13
CA PHE A 579 0.54 27.31 -10.98
C PHE A 579 -0.24 26.92 -9.73
N VAL A 580 0.30 25.99 -8.96
CA VAL A 580 -0.32 25.54 -7.71
C VAL A 580 0.68 25.70 -6.58
N ALA A 581 0.27 26.32 -5.48
CA ALA A 581 1.04 26.39 -4.25
C ALA A 581 0.21 25.83 -3.11
N SER A 582 0.80 24.98 -2.26
CA SER A 582 0.13 24.41 -1.10
C SER A 582 1.02 24.41 0.12
N PHE A 583 0.37 24.55 1.26
CA PHE A 583 0.92 24.40 2.58
C PHE A 583 -0.02 23.56 3.43
N GLY A 584 0.52 22.63 4.20
CA GLY A 584 -0.29 21.84 5.13
C GLY A 584 0.50 21.27 6.29
N LYS A 585 -0.16 21.21 7.45
CA LYS A 585 0.29 20.45 8.60
C LYS A 585 -0.55 19.18 8.72
N PHE A 586 0.14 18.05 8.88
CA PHE A 586 -0.48 16.72 8.90
C PHE A 586 -0.02 15.97 10.14
N ARG A 587 -0.92 15.17 10.71
CA ARG A 587 -0.69 14.40 11.92
C ARG A 587 -1.16 12.97 11.78
N GLN A 588 -0.45 12.08 12.47
CA GLN A 588 -0.76 10.66 12.51
C GLN A 588 -0.49 10.12 13.90
N ALA A 589 -1.40 9.31 14.43
CA ALA A 589 -1.11 8.50 15.61
C ALA A 589 -0.01 7.47 15.27
N PRO A 590 0.93 7.19 16.19
CA PRO A 590 1.95 6.18 15.98
C PRO A 590 1.33 4.78 15.84
N ASP A 591 2.06 3.84 15.24
CA ASP A 591 1.63 2.45 15.21
C ASP A 591 1.51 1.92 16.64
N TYR A 592 0.46 1.15 16.90
CA TYR A 592 0.10 0.73 18.27
C TYR A 592 1.08 -0.26 18.88
N GLN A 593 1.92 -0.92 18.07
CA GLN A 593 3.02 -1.74 18.58
C GLN A 593 3.99 -0.97 19.49
N TYR A 594 4.13 0.33 19.32
CA TYR A 594 5.01 1.16 20.13
C TYR A 594 4.41 1.57 21.48
N LEU A 595 3.11 1.30 21.68
CA LEU A 595 2.43 1.62 22.92
C LEU A 595 2.63 0.55 24.00
N VAL A 596 3.10 -0.65 23.63
CA VAL A 596 3.24 -1.81 24.51
C VAL A 596 4.68 -2.32 24.52
N ASP A 597 5.09 -2.98 25.62
CA ASP A 597 6.45 -3.47 25.80
C ASP A 597 6.77 -4.55 24.76
N ALA A 598 7.75 -4.28 23.94
CA ALA A 598 8.46 -5.22 23.06
C ALA A 598 7.61 -6.33 22.39
N ALA A 599 6.32 -6.06 22.15
CA ALA A 599 5.40 -7.07 21.57
C ALA A 599 5.81 -7.55 20.18
N PHE A 600 6.66 -6.78 19.48
CA PHE A 600 7.09 -7.06 18.11
C PHE A 600 8.61 -6.95 17.94
N ASP A 601 9.36 -6.69 19.00
CA ASP A 601 10.82 -6.67 18.97
C ASP A 601 11.37 -8.00 19.48
N ASP A 602 12.31 -8.57 18.72
CA ASP A 602 13.03 -9.77 19.13
C ASP A 602 14.10 -9.41 20.19
N THR A 603 13.63 -9.12 21.40
CA THR A 603 14.51 -8.79 22.53
C THR A 603 15.44 -9.94 22.87
N THR A 604 15.02 -11.19 22.62
CA THR A 604 15.84 -12.37 22.88
C THR A 604 17.01 -12.49 21.92
N ARG A 605 16.81 -12.09 20.65
CA ARG A 605 17.86 -12.07 19.63
C ARG A 605 18.83 -10.92 19.84
N THR A 606 18.32 -9.76 20.24
CA THR A 606 19.12 -8.54 20.41
C THR A 606 19.68 -8.37 21.82
N GLY A 607 19.16 -9.10 22.82
CA GLY A 607 19.46 -8.91 24.22
C GLY A 607 18.99 -7.58 24.81
N ARG A 608 18.16 -6.82 24.06
CA ARG A 608 17.75 -5.46 24.39
C ARG A 608 16.30 -5.42 24.84
N THR A 609 16.02 -4.64 25.86
CA THR A 609 14.68 -4.42 26.39
C THR A 609 14.14 -3.08 25.86
N ARG A 610 13.01 -3.11 25.16
CA ARG A 610 12.28 -1.91 24.73
C ARG A 610 10.95 -1.81 25.45
N GLN A 611 10.77 -0.69 26.14
CA GLN A 611 9.51 -0.41 26.82
C GLN A 611 8.55 0.31 25.88
N GLY A 612 7.31 -0.13 25.87
CA GLY A 612 6.23 0.60 25.23
C GLY A 612 5.93 1.90 25.96
N ASN A 613 5.43 2.88 25.19
CA ASN A 613 5.04 4.16 25.76
C ASN A 613 3.61 4.49 25.35
N PRO A 614 2.63 4.30 26.26
CA PRO A 614 1.22 4.62 25.95
C PRO A 614 0.96 6.12 25.83
N ASP A 615 1.88 7.00 26.24
CA ASP A 615 1.77 8.45 26.16
C ASP A 615 2.43 9.06 24.92
N LEU A 616 2.78 8.25 23.91
CA LEU A 616 3.29 8.75 22.64
C LEU A 616 2.33 9.77 22.03
N GLY A 617 2.90 10.89 21.55
CA GLY A 617 2.19 11.92 20.79
C GLY A 617 2.04 11.59 19.31
N PHE A 618 1.44 12.52 18.57
CA PHE A 618 1.38 12.44 17.12
C PHE A 618 2.78 12.53 16.47
N GLU A 619 2.98 11.76 15.41
CA GLU A 619 3.98 12.09 14.41
C GLU A 619 3.41 13.20 13.52
N GLU A 620 4.25 14.19 13.16
CA GLU A 620 3.84 15.39 12.43
C GLU A 620 4.62 15.56 11.13
N SER A 621 3.96 16.10 10.11
CA SER A 621 4.60 16.53 8.87
C SER A 621 4.13 17.93 8.49
N THR A 622 5.07 18.85 8.24
CA THR A 622 4.80 20.16 7.65
C THR A 622 5.27 20.12 6.20
N GLN A 623 4.37 20.38 5.27
CA GLN A 623 4.62 20.21 3.84
C GLN A 623 4.41 21.54 3.10
N TYR A 624 5.30 21.80 2.15
CA TYR A 624 5.23 22.90 1.19
C TYR A 624 5.41 22.33 -0.20
N GLU A 625 4.56 22.70 -1.13
CA GLU A 625 4.70 22.30 -2.53
C GLU A 625 4.38 23.45 -3.48
N PHE A 626 5.13 23.48 -4.57
CA PHE A 626 4.87 24.34 -5.71
C PHE A 626 4.85 23.48 -6.98
N SER A 627 3.78 23.59 -7.77
CA SER A 627 3.60 22.83 -9.03
C SER A 627 3.37 23.78 -10.19
N ILE A 628 3.92 23.39 -11.34
CA ILE A 628 3.60 23.97 -12.66
C ILE A 628 2.98 22.87 -13.50
N ARG A 629 1.83 23.15 -14.10
CA ARG A 629 1.10 22.22 -14.96
C ARG A 629 0.88 22.83 -16.32
N LEU A 630 1.25 22.10 -17.36
CA LEU A 630 1.07 22.47 -18.76
C LEU A 630 0.17 21.46 -19.43
N ARG A 631 -0.67 21.92 -20.33
CA ARG A 631 -1.56 21.08 -21.11
C ARG A 631 -1.40 21.39 -22.61
N PRO A 632 -0.33 20.85 -23.25
CA PRO A 632 -0.04 21.15 -24.66
C PRO A 632 -1.16 20.71 -25.61
N THR A 633 -1.86 19.62 -25.28
CA THR A 633 -3.02 19.13 -26.03
C THR A 633 -4.13 18.67 -25.06
N PRO A 634 -5.39 18.49 -25.51
CA PRO A 634 -6.46 17.97 -24.64
C PRO A 634 -6.17 16.62 -23.98
N SER A 635 -5.34 15.79 -24.60
CA SER A 635 -4.98 14.45 -24.11
C SER A 635 -3.58 14.36 -23.51
N THR A 636 -2.83 15.48 -23.41
CA THR A 636 -1.44 15.47 -22.94
C THR A 636 -1.26 16.49 -21.82
N SER A 637 -0.61 16.09 -20.75
CA SER A 637 -0.23 16.95 -19.65
C SER A 637 1.23 16.76 -19.25
N ILE A 638 1.83 17.85 -18.78
CA ILE A 638 3.16 17.86 -18.19
C ILE A 638 3.03 18.55 -16.84
N ARG A 639 3.52 17.92 -15.79
CA ARG A 639 3.52 18.44 -14.43
C ARG A 639 4.93 18.44 -13.86
N GLY A 640 5.37 19.56 -13.34
CA GLY A 640 6.58 19.69 -12.54
C GLY A 640 6.24 20.08 -11.11
N ASN A 641 6.74 19.35 -10.12
CA ASN A 641 6.50 19.59 -8.70
C ASN A 641 7.84 19.83 -7.98
N LEU A 642 7.86 20.83 -7.11
CA LEU A 642 8.91 21.04 -6.11
C LEU A 642 8.27 20.88 -4.74
N TYR A 643 8.82 20.02 -3.90
CA TYR A 643 8.27 19.79 -2.57
C TYR A 643 9.35 19.78 -1.48
N VAL A 644 8.97 20.29 -0.32
CA VAL A 644 9.75 20.24 0.92
C VAL A 644 8.83 19.75 2.01
N ARG A 645 9.27 18.73 2.73
CA ARG A 645 8.58 18.16 3.87
C ARG A 645 9.51 18.15 5.08
N ARG A 646 9.03 18.65 6.19
CA ARG A 646 9.68 18.53 7.49
C ARG A 646 8.89 17.52 8.32
N LEU A 647 9.59 16.59 8.94
CA LEU A 647 9.04 15.54 9.79
C LEU A 647 9.48 15.82 11.23
N ASP A 648 8.53 15.86 12.14
CA ASP A 648 8.77 16.15 13.55
C ASP A 648 8.06 15.10 14.43
N GLY A 649 8.65 14.81 15.61
CA GLY A 649 8.04 13.92 16.58
C GLY A 649 7.94 12.45 16.12
N LEU A 650 8.82 12.01 15.22
CA LEU A 650 8.87 10.62 14.78
C LEU A 650 9.20 9.70 15.96
N VAL A 651 8.54 8.54 16.01
CA VAL A 651 8.81 7.55 17.05
C VAL A 651 10.22 6.97 16.90
N ALA A 652 10.90 6.84 18.02
CA ALA A 652 12.26 6.33 18.12
C ALA A 652 12.47 5.54 19.40
N SER A 653 13.45 4.63 19.41
CA SER A 653 13.98 4.01 20.62
C SER A 653 14.91 4.99 21.34
N VAL A 654 14.53 5.42 22.54
CA VAL A 654 15.29 6.35 23.37
C VAL A 654 15.97 5.55 24.47
N PRO A 655 17.31 5.55 24.57
CA PRO A 655 18.05 4.85 25.61
C PRO A 655 17.65 5.28 27.04
N LEU A 656 17.53 4.35 27.96
CA LEU A 656 17.30 4.61 29.36
C LEU A 656 18.63 4.62 30.12
N GLY A 657 19.16 5.82 30.35
CA GLY A 657 20.43 6.00 31.06
C GLY A 657 21.64 5.53 30.25
N VAL A 658 22.63 4.96 30.94
CA VAL A 658 23.90 4.47 30.35
C VAL A 658 23.81 3.02 29.85
N ASN A 659 22.71 2.32 30.13
CA ASN A 659 22.52 0.96 29.67
C ASN A 659 22.12 0.93 28.18
N PRO A 660 22.99 0.42 27.26
CA PRO A 660 22.70 0.37 25.84
C PRO A 660 21.55 -0.59 25.50
N ASP A 661 21.23 -1.51 26.41
CA ASP A 661 20.27 -2.59 26.18
C ASP A 661 18.86 -2.26 26.69
N SER A 662 18.68 -1.07 27.27
CA SER A 662 17.39 -0.60 27.77
C SER A 662 16.96 0.68 27.09
N SER A 663 15.75 0.67 26.51
CA SER A 663 15.19 1.83 25.83
C SER A 663 13.68 1.91 26.01
N ILE A 664 13.12 3.09 25.75
CA ILE A 664 11.68 3.35 25.69
C ILE A 664 11.34 4.02 24.36
N PHE A 665 10.17 3.74 23.82
CA PHE A 665 9.68 4.48 22.65
C PHE A 665 9.32 5.93 23.01
N GLY A 666 9.77 6.88 22.19
CA GLY A 666 9.52 8.32 22.39
C GLY A 666 9.40 9.06 21.06
N ASN A 667 8.69 10.19 21.04
CA ASN A 667 8.62 11.09 19.89
C ASN A 667 9.91 11.95 19.80
N ALA A 668 11.03 11.31 19.52
CA ALA A 668 12.36 11.89 19.69
C ALA A 668 13.08 12.20 18.37
N ASP A 669 12.53 11.78 17.23
CA ASP A 669 13.16 11.91 15.93
C ASP A 669 12.54 12.98 15.06
N ALA A 670 13.37 13.48 14.14
CA ALA A 670 13.00 14.43 13.12
C ALA A 670 13.69 14.10 11.80
N GLY A 671 13.18 14.66 10.71
CA GLY A 671 13.76 14.49 9.40
C GLY A 671 13.27 15.52 8.40
N SER A 672 13.83 15.49 7.21
CA SER A 672 13.42 16.33 6.10
C SER A 672 13.45 15.57 4.78
N VAL A 673 12.55 15.93 3.90
CA VAL A 673 12.53 15.43 2.53
C VAL A 673 12.41 16.60 1.59
N LYS A 674 13.27 16.63 0.58
CA LYS A 674 13.23 17.63 -0.50
C LYS A 674 13.21 16.87 -1.83
N GLY A 675 12.40 17.34 -2.77
CA GLY A 675 12.35 16.66 -4.05
C GLY A 675 11.81 17.48 -5.18
N PHE A 676 12.16 17.03 -6.37
CA PHE A 676 11.67 17.52 -7.65
C PHE A 676 11.11 16.37 -8.46
N GLU A 677 9.94 16.56 -9.01
CA GLU A 677 9.23 15.54 -9.76
C GLU A 677 8.74 16.10 -11.09
N VAL A 678 8.88 15.33 -12.16
CA VAL A 678 8.29 15.62 -13.47
C VAL A 678 7.45 14.43 -13.90
N VAL A 679 6.20 14.70 -14.27
CA VAL A 679 5.29 13.69 -14.81
C VAL A 679 4.77 14.17 -16.17
N PHE A 680 5.07 13.41 -17.20
CA PHE A 680 4.46 13.50 -18.52
C PHE A 680 3.37 12.44 -18.61
N GLU A 681 2.17 12.83 -19.02
CA GLU A 681 1.04 11.93 -19.18
C GLU A 681 0.31 12.21 -20.48
N ARG A 682 0.07 11.17 -21.27
CA ARG A 682 -0.79 11.17 -22.43
C ARG A 682 -1.83 10.07 -22.27
N GLU A 683 -3.10 10.45 -22.29
CA GLU A 683 -4.20 9.48 -22.28
C GLU A 683 -4.11 8.50 -23.45
N PHE A 684 -4.58 7.27 -23.20
CA PHE A 684 -4.71 6.28 -24.26
C PHE A 684 -5.75 6.73 -25.28
N ARG A 685 -5.29 7.30 -26.39
CA ARG A 685 -6.13 7.82 -27.46
C ARG A 685 -5.46 7.58 -28.81
N GLY A 686 -6.26 7.15 -29.80
CA GLY A 686 -5.72 6.83 -31.13
C GLY A 686 -4.72 5.66 -31.11
N GLY A 687 -4.93 4.70 -30.23
CA GLY A 687 -4.11 3.49 -30.12
C GLY A 687 -2.77 3.68 -29.38
N PHE A 688 -2.53 4.83 -28.71
CA PHE A 688 -1.30 5.06 -27.93
C PHE A 688 -1.57 5.90 -26.69
N GLY A 689 -1.01 5.45 -25.56
CA GLY A 689 -0.96 6.13 -24.27
C GLY A 689 0.43 6.08 -23.66
N ALA A 690 0.77 7.06 -22.83
CA ALA A 690 2.08 7.10 -22.17
C ALA A 690 2.00 7.81 -20.82
N ARG A 691 2.71 7.28 -19.81
CA ARG A 691 3.01 7.97 -18.55
C ARG A 691 4.49 7.83 -18.28
N VAL A 692 5.19 8.95 -18.19
CA VAL A 692 6.62 8.96 -17.85
C VAL A 692 6.81 9.87 -16.63
N SER A 693 7.37 9.31 -15.59
CA SER A 693 7.63 10.04 -14.36
C SER A 693 9.10 9.94 -13.95
N TYR A 694 9.67 11.07 -13.56
CA TYR A 694 11.00 11.15 -12.99
C TYR A 694 10.92 11.85 -11.64
N ASN A 695 11.56 11.28 -10.64
CA ASN A 695 11.66 11.82 -9.29
C ASN A 695 13.12 11.92 -8.87
N LEU A 696 13.51 13.09 -8.39
CA LEU A 696 14.75 13.37 -7.68
C LEU A 696 14.41 13.69 -6.23
N GLN A 697 14.95 12.94 -5.28
CA GLN A 697 14.60 13.06 -3.87
C GLN A 697 15.85 13.02 -2.99
N ASP A 698 15.79 13.76 -1.88
CA ASP A 698 16.73 13.72 -0.78
C ASP A 698 15.93 13.57 0.53
N ALA A 699 15.94 12.36 1.09
CA ALA A 699 15.21 12.02 2.30
C ALA A 699 16.19 11.69 3.42
N THR A 700 16.26 12.55 4.44
CA THR A 700 17.15 12.40 5.60
C THR A 700 16.36 12.45 6.90
N ALA A 701 16.80 11.70 7.89
CA ALA A 701 16.27 11.78 9.26
C ALA A 701 17.31 11.28 10.26
N THR A 702 17.00 11.42 11.53
CA THR A 702 17.84 10.93 12.64
C THR A 702 17.66 9.43 12.89
N SER A 703 16.68 8.77 12.23
CA SER A 703 16.57 7.29 12.13
C SER A 703 15.64 6.88 10.98
N SER A 704 15.84 5.70 10.42
CA SER A 704 14.97 5.18 9.35
C SER A 704 13.68 4.55 9.87
N ASP A 705 13.70 4.01 11.09
CA ASP A 705 12.55 3.40 11.77
C ASP A 705 12.60 3.62 13.29
N ALA A 706 11.55 3.20 14.00
CA ALA A 706 11.47 3.35 15.45
C ALA A 706 12.41 2.42 16.24
N PHE A 707 12.89 1.35 15.61
CA PHE A 707 13.78 0.35 16.22
C PHE A 707 15.26 0.66 16.03
N PHE A 708 15.60 1.73 15.31
CA PHE A 708 16.98 2.13 15.09
C PHE A 708 17.71 2.31 16.43
N VAL A 709 18.82 1.59 16.59
CA VAL A 709 19.58 1.55 17.84
C VAL A 709 20.49 2.76 17.92
N ARG A 710 20.26 3.60 18.89
CA ARG A 710 21.12 4.76 19.21
C ARG A 710 22.23 4.36 20.16
N ARG A 711 23.33 5.09 20.11
CA ARG A 711 24.38 4.98 21.14
C ARG A 711 23.81 5.38 22.50
N ALA A 712 24.15 4.61 23.53
CA ALA A 712 23.78 4.93 24.89
C ALA A 712 24.40 6.26 25.33
N GLY A 713 23.84 6.87 26.36
CA GLY A 713 24.44 8.01 27.03
C GLY A 713 25.71 7.60 27.77
N SER A 714 26.57 8.55 28.04
CA SER A 714 27.74 8.41 28.89
C SER A 714 27.68 9.45 30.02
N ILE A 715 28.27 9.13 31.18
CA ILE A 715 28.40 10.11 32.23
C ILE A 715 29.61 10.99 31.89
N ASP A 716 29.39 12.31 31.78
CA ASP A 716 30.49 13.28 31.63
C ASP A 716 31.33 13.25 32.90
N PRO A 717 32.62 12.90 32.82
CA PRO A 717 33.50 12.80 33.98
C PRO A 717 33.70 14.14 34.72
N ASN A 718 33.46 15.27 34.08
CA ASN A 718 33.64 16.60 34.65
C ASN A 718 32.40 17.13 35.38
N THR A 719 31.21 16.78 34.87
CA THR A 719 29.94 17.31 35.39
C THR A 719 29.11 16.28 36.14
N GLY A 720 29.43 14.98 36.01
CA GLY A 720 28.64 13.88 36.55
C GLY A 720 27.26 13.74 35.89
N GLN A 721 26.98 14.46 34.82
CA GLN A 721 25.71 14.46 34.11
C GLN A 721 25.68 13.41 33.01
N LEU A 722 24.50 12.85 32.77
CA LEU A 722 24.26 11.95 31.65
C LEU A 722 24.17 12.76 30.34
N VAL A 723 25.09 12.49 29.42
CA VAL A 723 25.16 13.14 28.10
C VAL A 723 24.92 12.11 27.02
N PHE A 724 23.99 12.39 26.12
CA PHE A 724 23.74 11.58 24.92
C PHE A 724 24.50 12.14 23.72
N PRO A 725 25.00 11.25 22.82
CA PRO A 725 25.60 11.68 21.56
C PRO A 725 24.67 12.56 20.76
N ALA A 726 25.21 13.55 20.05
CA ALA A 726 24.44 14.39 19.15
C ALA A 726 23.70 13.54 18.11
N LYS A 727 22.46 13.90 17.82
CA LYS A 727 21.68 13.28 16.75
C LYS A 727 22.21 13.77 15.40
N VAL A 728 22.57 12.83 14.54
CA VAL A 728 23.04 13.12 13.19
C VAL A 728 21.96 12.66 12.21
N GLU A 729 21.59 13.54 11.27
CA GLU A 729 20.74 13.16 10.14
C GLU A 729 21.54 12.36 9.10
N PHE A 730 20.95 11.33 8.57
CA PHE A 730 21.52 10.47 7.53
C PHE A 730 20.45 10.07 6.51
N PRO A 731 20.82 9.62 5.30
CA PRO A 731 19.86 9.16 4.31
C PRO A 731 19.01 8.02 4.84
N LEU A 732 17.69 8.06 4.62
CA LEU A 732 16.77 7.02 5.05
C LEU A 732 16.93 5.74 4.21
N ASP A 733 16.68 4.55 4.76
CA ASP A 733 16.83 3.24 4.10
C ASP A 733 16.08 3.16 2.75
N PHE A 734 15.04 3.95 2.57
CA PHE A 734 14.22 4.07 1.38
C PHE A 734 14.51 5.36 0.57
N ASP A 735 15.62 6.07 0.83
CA ASP A 735 16.03 7.23 0.02
C ASP A 735 16.53 6.78 -1.35
N ARG A 736 15.69 6.90 -2.37
CA ARG A 736 16.07 6.77 -3.77
C ARG A 736 16.33 8.12 -4.37
N ARG A 737 17.60 8.43 -4.60
CA ARG A 737 18.01 9.74 -5.14
C ARG A 737 17.38 10.01 -6.51
N HIS A 738 17.37 9.04 -7.40
CA HIS A 738 16.81 9.12 -8.74
C HIS A 738 15.89 7.94 -9.02
N SER A 739 14.71 8.18 -9.56
CA SER A 739 13.82 7.15 -10.08
C SER A 739 13.11 7.61 -11.34
N LEU A 740 13.10 6.77 -12.36
CA LEU A 740 12.39 6.93 -13.62
C LEU A 740 11.45 5.76 -13.81
N THR A 741 10.18 6.04 -14.06
CA THR A 741 9.18 5.04 -14.46
C THR A 741 8.53 5.51 -15.76
N ALA A 742 8.54 4.66 -16.78
CA ALA A 742 7.84 4.90 -18.04
C ALA A 742 6.86 3.75 -18.30
N ILE A 743 5.60 4.09 -18.53
CA ILE A 743 4.51 3.19 -18.89
C ILE A 743 4.06 3.61 -20.29
N LEU A 744 4.22 2.73 -21.26
CA LEU A 744 3.85 2.96 -22.65
C LEU A 744 2.84 1.90 -23.07
N THR A 745 1.65 2.31 -23.49
CA THR A 745 0.59 1.41 -23.96
C THR A 745 0.28 1.70 -25.42
N GLY A 746 0.24 0.65 -26.22
CA GLY A 746 -0.03 0.76 -27.66
C GLY A 746 -0.97 -0.33 -28.16
N THR A 747 -1.78 -0.03 -29.16
CA THR A 747 -2.61 -1.02 -29.87
C THR A 747 -2.28 -1.03 -31.35
N VAL A 748 -2.05 -2.22 -31.88
CA VAL A 748 -1.83 -2.43 -33.32
C VAL A 748 -3.16 -2.25 -34.06
N PRO A 749 -3.25 -1.42 -35.12
CA PRO A 749 -4.49 -1.28 -35.88
C PRO A 749 -5.03 -2.63 -36.37
N GLU A 750 -6.34 -2.84 -36.32
CA GLU A 750 -6.98 -4.09 -36.76
C GLU A 750 -6.71 -4.46 -38.21
N SER A 751 -6.43 -3.46 -39.05
CA SER A 751 -6.10 -3.64 -40.48
C SER A 751 -4.67 -4.11 -40.74
N PHE A 752 -3.79 -4.10 -39.70
CA PHE A 752 -2.36 -4.37 -39.87
C PHE A 752 -2.04 -5.87 -39.87
N GLY A 753 -1.10 -6.30 -40.74
CA GLY A 753 -0.48 -7.62 -40.74
C GLY A 753 -1.25 -8.67 -41.59
N PRO A 754 -0.70 -9.91 -41.64
CA PRO A 754 -1.26 -11.00 -42.43
C PRO A 754 -2.63 -11.44 -41.89
N ARG A 755 -3.51 -11.88 -42.77
CA ARG A 755 -4.83 -12.38 -42.41
C ARG A 755 -4.93 -13.87 -42.61
N VAL A 756 -5.49 -14.57 -41.61
CA VAL A 756 -5.81 -15.99 -41.64
C VAL A 756 -7.32 -16.12 -41.38
N ALA A 757 -8.02 -16.83 -42.21
CA ALA A 757 -9.48 -17.00 -42.18
C ALA A 757 -10.26 -15.65 -42.03
N GLY A 758 -9.77 -14.60 -42.69
CA GLY A 758 -10.40 -13.26 -42.71
C GLY A 758 -10.04 -12.35 -41.52
N SER A 759 -9.39 -12.88 -40.49
CA SER A 759 -8.95 -12.11 -39.31
C SER A 759 -7.45 -11.80 -39.38
N SER A 760 -7.04 -10.58 -38.97
CA SER A 760 -5.63 -10.23 -38.86
C SER A 760 -4.98 -11.02 -37.74
N VAL A 761 -3.80 -11.57 -37.95
CA VAL A 761 -3.06 -12.31 -36.91
C VAL A 761 -2.51 -11.38 -35.83
N VAL A 762 -2.06 -10.18 -36.22
CA VAL A 762 -1.43 -9.21 -35.30
C VAL A 762 -2.27 -7.95 -35.06
N GLY A 763 -3.28 -7.67 -35.88
CA GLY A 763 -4.16 -6.53 -35.71
C GLY A 763 -4.98 -6.64 -34.41
N GLY A 764 -5.20 -5.54 -33.70
CA GLY A 764 -5.89 -5.48 -32.42
C GLY A 764 -5.07 -5.97 -31.21
N ILE A 765 -3.80 -6.35 -31.40
CA ILE A 765 -2.93 -6.65 -30.25
C ILE A 765 -2.67 -5.35 -29.47
N GLU A 766 -2.92 -5.40 -28.17
CA GLU A 766 -2.57 -4.36 -27.21
C GLU A 766 -1.32 -4.75 -26.45
N GLY A 767 -0.37 -3.82 -26.31
CA GLY A 767 0.86 -4.02 -25.57
C GLY A 767 1.10 -2.91 -24.56
N THR A 768 1.50 -3.23 -23.35
CA THR A 768 1.96 -2.28 -22.32
C THR A 768 3.37 -2.62 -21.90
N LEU A 769 4.28 -1.66 -22.07
CA LEU A 769 5.69 -1.74 -21.65
C LEU A 769 5.89 -0.84 -20.44
N ILE A 770 6.49 -1.39 -19.38
CA ILE A 770 6.92 -0.65 -18.19
C ILE A 770 8.43 -0.71 -18.09
N LEU A 771 9.07 0.46 -18.09
CA LEU A 771 10.50 0.62 -17.82
C LEU A 771 10.66 1.29 -16.45
N ARG A 772 11.43 0.70 -15.56
CA ARG A 772 11.84 1.28 -14.27
C ARG A 772 13.34 1.32 -14.16
N VAL A 773 13.90 2.50 -13.88
CA VAL A 773 15.33 2.72 -13.61
C VAL A 773 15.45 3.53 -12.34
N ALA A 774 16.24 3.06 -11.38
CA ALA A 774 16.37 3.75 -10.11
C ALA A 774 17.78 3.62 -9.53
N SER A 775 18.24 4.66 -8.83
CA SER A 775 19.46 4.60 -8.02
C SER A 775 19.32 3.58 -6.89
N GLY A 776 20.45 3.02 -6.46
CA GLY A 776 20.48 2.08 -5.34
C GLY A 776 20.01 2.72 -4.03
N LEU A 777 19.46 1.89 -3.16
CA LEU A 777 19.09 2.28 -1.79
C LEU A 777 20.35 2.44 -0.93
N PRO A 778 20.31 3.25 0.14
CA PRO A 778 21.39 3.34 1.10
C PRO A 778 21.56 2.06 1.92
N PHE A 779 22.74 1.83 2.44
CA PHE A 779 23.00 0.80 3.44
C PHE A 779 24.09 1.22 4.42
N SER A 780 24.05 0.68 5.64
CA SER A 780 25.05 0.90 6.68
C SER A 780 26.07 -0.22 6.68
N LYS A 781 27.35 0.12 6.82
CA LYS A 781 28.44 -0.84 6.93
C LYS A 781 28.82 -1.06 8.40
N TYR A 782 29.05 -2.32 8.78
CA TYR A 782 29.44 -2.72 10.13
C TYR A 782 30.70 -3.60 10.11
N ILE A 783 31.54 -3.46 11.12
CA ILE A 783 32.60 -4.42 11.45
C ILE A 783 32.27 -5.01 12.82
N GLY A 784 31.88 -6.28 12.85
CA GLY A 784 31.20 -6.84 14.02
C GLY A 784 29.90 -6.07 14.29
N ASP A 785 29.70 -5.62 15.54
CA ASP A 785 28.55 -4.81 15.93
C ASP A 785 28.81 -3.29 15.81
N SER A 786 29.98 -2.88 15.33
CA SER A 786 30.37 -1.48 15.26
C SER A 786 30.06 -0.90 13.89
N LEU A 787 29.27 0.19 13.86
CA LEU A 787 28.99 0.96 12.67
C LEU A 787 30.27 1.64 12.15
N VAL A 788 30.55 1.49 10.85
CA VAL A 788 31.67 2.15 10.14
C VAL A 788 31.13 3.36 9.40
N GLY A 789 31.61 4.57 9.76
CA GLY A 789 31.16 5.82 9.17
C GLY A 789 29.81 6.30 9.71
N LEU A 790 29.03 6.95 8.89
CA LEU A 790 27.65 7.36 9.19
C LEU A 790 26.66 6.24 8.82
N PRO A 791 25.49 6.19 9.49
CA PRO A 791 24.43 5.30 9.03
C PRO A 791 24.09 5.60 7.57
N ASN A 792 23.87 4.56 6.77
CA ASN A 792 23.44 4.68 5.38
C ASN A 792 24.39 5.49 4.45
N ASP A 793 25.68 5.47 4.74
CA ASP A 793 26.71 6.14 3.96
C ASP A 793 27.03 5.38 2.65
N GLY A 794 26.81 4.06 2.62
CA GLY A 794 26.93 3.24 1.42
C GLY A 794 25.70 3.32 0.50
N ARG A 795 25.89 3.04 -0.81
CA ARG A 795 24.79 2.94 -1.79
C ARG A 795 24.87 1.62 -2.56
N LEU A 796 23.72 0.94 -2.67
CA LEU A 796 23.56 -0.22 -3.54
C LEU A 796 23.72 0.17 -5.01
N PRO A 797 24.05 -0.79 -5.91
CA PRO A 797 24.01 -0.57 -7.35
C PRO A 797 22.62 -0.11 -7.84
N ALA A 798 22.59 0.62 -8.95
CA ALA A 798 21.35 1.01 -9.60
C ALA A 798 20.58 -0.22 -10.10
N THR A 799 19.25 -0.16 -9.95
CA THR A 799 18.33 -1.20 -10.39
C THR A 799 17.62 -0.80 -11.68
N ASN A 800 17.34 -1.77 -12.55
CA ASN A 800 16.45 -1.57 -13.69
C ASN A 800 15.61 -2.83 -13.97
N THR A 801 14.37 -2.61 -14.40
CA THR A 801 13.45 -3.67 -14.84
C THR A 801 12.67 -3.20 -16.06
N VAL A 802 12.36 -4.17 -16.92
CA VAL A 802 11.46 -4.00 -18.05
C VAL A 802 10.38 -5.05 -17.93
N ASP A 803 9.12 -4.61 -17.86
CA ASP A 803 7.97 -5.49 -17.79
C ASP A 803 7.10 -5.27 -19.04
N LEU A 804 6.48 -6.33 -19.55
CA LEU A 804 5.68 -6.30 -20.77
C LEU A 804 4.41 -7.13 -20.61
N LEU A 805 3.27 -6.51 -20.87
CA LEU A 805 1.98 -7.19 -21.03
C LEU A 805 1.57 -7.12 -22.51
N VAL A 806 1.31 -8.25 -23.12
CA VAL A 806 0.75 -8.34 -24.46
C VAL A 806 -0.60 -9.03 -24.40
N ARG A 807 -1.63 -8.41 -24.97
CA ARG A 807 -3.01 -8.90 -24.94
C ARG A 807 -3.56 -9.02 -26.34
N ARG A 808 -4.19 -10.13 -26.66
CA ARG A 808 -4.88 -10.38 -27.93
C ARG A 808 -6.37 -10.57 -27.65
N PRO A 809 -7.22 -9.60 -27.95
CA PRO A 809 -8.66 -9.77 -27.84
C PRO A 809 -9.20 -10.73 -28.93
N PHE A 810 -10.26 -11.46 -28.58
CA PHE A 810 -11.01 -12.32 -29.50
C PHE A 810 -12.52 -12.23 -29.22
N ARG A 811 -13.33 -12.59 -30.20
CA ARG A 811 -14.78 -12.74 -30.02
C ARG A 811 -15.20 -14.15 -30.42
N LEU A 812 -15.94 -14.82 -29.53
CA LEU A 812 -16.42 -16.18 -29.73
C LEU A 812 -17.91 -16.30 -29.36
N LYS A 813 -18.78 -16.52 -30.33
CA LYS A 813 -20.24 -16.73 -30.12
C LYS A 813 -20.90 -15.65 -29.24
N GLY A 814 -20.56 -14.39 -29.43
CA GLY A 814 -21.11 -13.25 -28.68
C GLY A 814 -20.43 -12.95 -27.34
N MET A 815 -19.49 -13.79 -26.90
CA MET A 815 -18.61 -13.51 -25.77
C MET A 815 -17.35 -12.77 -26.24
N GLU A 816 -16.92 -11.79 -25.48
CA GLU A 816 -15.64 -11.12 -25.66
C GLU A 816 -14.59 -11.75 -24.75
N GLY A 817 -13.41 -11.99 -25.27
CA GLY A 817 -12.32 -12.52 -24.48
C GLY A 817 -10.97 -11.99 -24.92
N SER A 818 -9.94 -12.31 -24.14
CA SER A 818 -8.56 -12.04 -24.53
C SER A 818 -7.61 -13.14 -24.05
N LEU A 819 -6.61 -13.42 -24.85
CA LEU A 819 -5.42 -14.15 -24.43
C LEU A 819 -4.37 -13.10 -24.08
N TYR A 820 -3.62 -13.33 -23.00
CA TYR A 820 -2.54 -12.42 -22.63
C TYR A 820 -1.31 -13.13 -22.13
N LEU A 821 -0.18 -12.42 -22.29
CA LEU A 821 1.15 -12.81 -21.85
C LEU A 821 1.66 -11.69 -20.96
N ASP A 822 1.82 -11.97 -19.65
CA ASP A 822 2.44 -11.06 -18.67
C ASP A 822 3.89 -11.50 -18.45
N MET A 823 4.84 -10.63 -18.81
CA MET A 823 6.27 -10.86 -18.63
C MET A 823 6.85 -9.76 -17.74
N ARG A 824 7.42 -10.16 -16.61
CA ARG A 824 8.08 -9.25 -15.66
C ARG A 824 9.58 -9.51 -15.65
N ASN A 825 10.37 -8.45 -15.50
CA ASN A 825 11.82 -8.51 -15.63
C ASN A 825 12.25 -9.25 -16.91
N VAL A 826 11.71 -8.83 -18.07
CA VAL A 826 11.90 -9.47 -19.39
C VAL A 826 13.38 -9.76 -19.67
N LEU A 827 14.28 -8.85 -19.27
CA LEU A 827 15.72 -8.95 -19.47
C LEU A 827 16.40 -9.93 -18.49
N ASN A 828 15.63 -10.52 -17.56
CA ASN A 828 16.13 -11.38 -16.48
C ASN A 828 17.32 -10.74 -15.72
N ARG A 829 17.25 -9.41 -15.51
CA ARG A 829 18.34 -8.71 -14.85
C ARG A 829 18.39 -9.08 -13.38
N ARG A 830 19.56 -9.46 -12.91
CA ARG A 830 19.86 -9.75 -11.51
C ARG A 830 20.11 -8.43 -10.77
N ASN A 831 19.05 -7.80 -10.26
CA ASN A 831 19.15 -6.58 -9.48
C ASN A 831 19.58 -6.89 -8.04
N ILE A 832 20.61 -6.21 -7.56
CA ILE A 832 21.06 -6.29 -6.16
C ILE A 832 20.18 -5.37 -5.33
N ILE A 833 19.41 -5.94 -4.38
CA ILE A 833 18.47 -5.23 -3.51
C ILE A 833 18.94 -5.14 -2.05
N ALA A 834 19.93 -5.94 -1.69
CA ALA A 834 20.60 -5.90 -0.39
C ALA A 834 22.05 -6.37 -0.54
N VAL A 835 22.87 -6.08 0.47
CA VAL A 835 24.26 -6.54 0.56
C VAL A 835 24.57 -6.97 1.99
N ARG A 836 25.65 -7.68 2.16
CA ARG A 836 26.18 -7.97 3.47
C ARG A 836 26.63 -6.66 4.15
N ARG A 837 26.29 -6.52 5.42
CA ARG A 837 26.63 -5.31 6.18
C ARG A 837 28.12 -5.16 6.48
N ASP A 838 28.86 -6.29 6.54
CA ASP A 838 30.29 -6.32 6.84
C ASP A 838 31.15 -5.93 5.63
N THR A 839 30.81 -6.38 4.44
CA THR A 839 31.60 -6.20 3.23
C THR A 839 31.05 -5.12 2.29
N GLY A 840 29.74 -4.89 2.29
CA GLY A 840 29.06 -4.04 1.31
C GLY A 840 28.89 -4.71 -0.05
N THR A 841 29.06 -6.03 -0.12
CA THR A 841 28.90 -6.84 -1.33
C THR A 841 27.89 -7.97 -1.09
N PRO A 842 27.22 -8.49 -2.12
CA PRO A 842 26.31 -9.63 -1.96
C PRO A 842 27.05 -10.96 -1.73
N VAL A 843 28.33 -11.06 -2.11
CA VAL A 843 29.11 -12.29 -2.06
C VAL A 843 30.38 -12.04 -1.25
N LEU A 844 30.80 -13.01 -0.44
CA LEU A 844 32.08 -13.01 0.23
C LEU A 844 33.18 -13.51 -0.71
N ASP A 845 34.39 -12.95 -0.56
CA ASP A 845 35.55 -13.49 -1.19
C ASP A 845 36.09 -14.73 -0.42
N GLU A 846 37.00 -15.46 -1.01
CA GLU A 846 37.53 -16.70 -0.43
C GLU A 846 38.23 -16.47 0.90
N THR A 847 38.95 -15.35 1.07
CA THR A 847 39.63 -15.02 2.34
C THR A 847 38.62 -14.78 3.46
N GLN A 848 37.55 -14.08 3.16
CA GLN A 848 36.46 -13.81 4.13
C GLN A 848 35.73 -15.11 4.51
N LEU A 849 35.48 -15.99 3.54
CA LEU A 849 34.89 -17.31 3.80
C LEU A 849 35.75 -18.14 4.74
N GLN A 850 37.10 -18.19 4.47
CA GLN A 850 38.04 -18.90 5.33
C GLN A 850 38.10 -18.32 6.74
N GLN A 851 38.10 -16.99 6.89
CA GLN A 851 38.06 -16.33 8.21
C GLN A 851 36.82 -16.70 9.03
N LEU A 852 35.63 -16.68 8.41
CA LEU A 852 34.38 -17.08 9.09
C LEU A 852 34.38 -18.57 9.45
N ALA A 853 34.84 -19.42 8.54
CA ALA A 853 34.94 -20.85 8.79
C ALA A 853 35.93 -21.16 9.92
N GLN A 854 37.08 -20.47 9.93
CA GLN A 854 38.08 -20.62 11.00
C GLN A 854 37.55 -20.15 12.36
N ALA A 855 36.79 -19.06 12.41
CA ALA A 855 36.16 -18.59 13.64
C ALA A 855 35.18 -19.64 14.19
N SER A 856 34.36 -20.26 13.31
CA SER A 856 33.42 -21.31 13.67
C SER A 856 34.12 -22.60 14.13
N PHE A 857 35.20 -23.00 13.46
CA PHE A 857 36.06 -24.12 13.85
C PHE A 857 36.68 -23.87 15.23
N ASN A 858 37.23 -22.68 15.46
CA ASN A 858 37.88 -22.34 16.74
C ASN A 858 36.87 -22.36 17.92
N ALA A 859 35.60 -22.07 17.65
CA ALA A 859 34.53 -22.17 18.64
C ALA A 859 34.16 -23.64 18.98
N ASN A 860 34.33 -24.57 18.05
CA ASN A 860 33.96 -25.98 18.20
C ASN A 860 35.00 -26.91 17.52
N PRO A 861 36.21 -27.02 18.06
CA PRO A 861 37.32 -27.78 17.43
C PRO A 861 37.26 -29.29 17.71
N THR A 862 36.19 -29.76 18.38
CA THR A 862 36.11 -31.17 18.84
C THR A 862 35.99 -32.12 17.65
N PRO A 863 36.88 -33.17 17.56
CA PRO A 863 36.78 -34.20 16.54
C PRO A 863 35.42 -34.92 16.55
N ILE A 864 34.97 -35.33 15.39
CA ILE A 864 33.70 -36.03 15.21
C ILE A 864 34.00 -37.52 15.01
N PRO A 865 33.75 -38.38 16.00
CA PRO A 865 34.03 -39.82 15.90
C PRO A 865 33.01 -40.55 15.03
N TYR A 866 33.39 -41.74 14.53
CA TYR A 866 32.57 -42.61 13.67
C TYR A 866 31.17 -42.88 14.25
N GLU A 867 31.05 -43.05 15.58
CA GLU A 867 29.78 -43.36 16.24
C GLU A 867 28.85 -42.12 16.35
N SER A 868 29.35 -40.93 16.07
CA SER A 868 28.58 -39.71 16.17
C SER A 868 27.58 -39.63 15.01
N PRO A 869 26.33 -39.27 15.25
CA PRO A 869 25.37 -38.99 14.15
C PRO A 869 25.82 -37.82 13.25
N ARG A 870 26.79 -37.04 13.69
CA ARG A 870 27.41 -35.95 12.91
C ARG A 870 28.53 -36.43 11.99
N TYR A 871 29.04 -37.65 12.17
CA TYR A 871 30.10 -38.19 11.32
C TYR A 871 29.70 -38.27 9.83
N ARG A 872 30.58 -37.87 8.99
CA ARG A 872 30.42 -37.89 7.54
C ARG A 872 31.57 -38.64 6.91
N ALA A 873 31.35 -39.91 6.50
CA ALA A 873 32.37 -40.79 5.94
C ALA A 873 33.16 -40.22 4.77
N TRP A 874 32.52 -39.35 3.98
CA TRP A 874 33.20 -38.70 2.83
C TRP A 874 34.19 -37.60 3.28
N ALA A 875 34.13 -37.13 4.51
CA ALA A 875 35.01 -36.11 5.07
C ALA A 875 36.20 -36.72 5.79
N ASP A 876 36.08 -37.93 6.28
CA ASP A 876 37.18 -38.74 6.86
C ASP A 876 38.01 -39.31 5.72
N GLN A 877 39.03 -38.53 5.27
CA GLN A 877 39.82 -38.84 4.10
C GLN A 877 40.92 -39.89 4.39
N ASP A 878 41.43 -39.90 5.61
CA ASP A 878 42.45 -40.85 6.04
C ASP A 878 41.89 -42.17 6.64
N GLN A 879 40.52 -42.20 6.74
CA GLN A 879 39.74 -43.35 7.24
C GLN A 879 40.14 -43.82 8.65
N ASN A 880 40.55 -42.89 9.50
CA ASN A 880 40.95 -43.20 10.87
C ASN A 880 39.74 -43.32 11.83
N GLY A 881 38.49 -43.06 11.37
CA GLY A 881 37.26 -43.11 12.15
C GLY A 881 36.95 -41.78 12.86
N TYR A 882 37.69 -40.73 12.58
CA TYR A 882 37.48 -39.38 13.11
C TYR A 882 37.48 -38.37 11.95
N VAL A 883 36.66 -37.37 12.05
CA VAL A 883 36.82 -36.17 11.21
C VAL A 883 37.44 -35.10 12.12
N GLU A 884 38.71 -34.81 11.91
CA GLU A 884 39.48 -33.93 12.79
C GLU A 884 40.48 -33.07 12.03
N GLY A 885 41.17 -32.16 12.73
CA GLY A 885 42.21 -31.31 12.12
C GLY A 885 41.76 -30.58 10.87
N GLN A 886 42.50 -30.82 9.78
CA GLN A 886 42.24 -30.18 8.46
C GLN A 886 40.90 -30.63 7.85
N GLU A 887 40.49 -31.88 8.08
CA GLU A 887 39.22 -32.40 7.56
C GLU A 887 38.04 -31.68 8.18
N LEU A 888 38.08 -31.49 9.47
CA LEU A 888 37.04 -30.74 10.23
C LEU A 888 37.01 -29.26 9.79
N GLN A 889 38.20 -28.63 9.57
CA GLN A 889 38.27 -27.27 9.01
C GLN A 889 37.63 -27.19 7.63
N ASN A 890 37.87 -28.18 6.76
CA ASN A 890 37.26 -28.25 5.45
C ASN A 890 35.73 -28.42 5.52
N LEU A 891 35.19 -29.15 6.50
CA LEU A 891 33.77 -29.25 6.76
C LEU A 891 33.17 -27.89 7.16
N TYR A 892 33.84 -27.16 8.05
CA TYR A 892 33.42 -25.82 8.43
C TYR A 892 33.46 -24.86 7.25
N LEU A 893 34.47 -24.93 6.41
CA LEU A 893 34.55 -24.10 5.21
C LEU A 893 33.42 -24.43 4.23
N ALA A 894 33.12 -25.68 4.02
CA ALA A 894 32.01 -26.10 3.16
C ALA A 894 30.65 -25.70 3.71
N ALA A 895 30.41 -25.85 5.03
CA ALA A 895 29.20 -25.43 5.71
C ALA A 895 29.05 -23.90 5.67
N THR A 896 30.12 -23.14 5.87
CA THR A 896 30.13 -21.67 5.78
C THR A 896 29.74 -21.22 4.37
N ARG A 897 30.41 -21.77 3.34
CA ARG A 897 30.15 -21.43 1.94
C ARG A 897 28.69 -21.71 1.56
N ASP A 898 28.12 -22.76 2.08
CA ASP A 898 26.73 -23.13 1.87
C ASP A 898 25.74 -22.22 2.60
N PHE A 899 26.03 -21.81 3.82
CA PHE A 899 25.17 -20.96 4.64
C PHE A 899 25.13 -19.51 4.16
N VAL A 900 26.29 -18.95 3.78
CA VAL A 900 26.40 -17.53 3.41
C VAL A 900 25.94 -17.22 1.99
N GLN A 901 25.25 -18.14 1.31
CA GLN A 901 24.73 -17.89 -0.02
C GLN A 901 23.80 -16.66 -0.05
N PRO A 902 23.98 -15.76 -1.02
CA PRO A 902 23.28 -14.47 -1.03
C PRO A 902 21.88 -14.58 -1.64
N ILE A 903 21.00 -15.40 -1.07
CA ILE A 903 19.70 -15.69 -1.66
C ILE A 903 18.83 -14.42 -1.70
N PHE A 904 18.63 -13.76 -0.56
CA PHE A 904 17.75 -12.59 -0.43
C PHE A 904 18.39 -11.24 -0.83
N PHE A 905 19.57 -11.27 -1.41
CA PHE A 905 20.24 -10.04 -1.88
C PHE A 905 19.86 -9.66 -3.30
N TYR A 906 19.12 -10.52 -3.98
CA TYR A 906 18.70 -10.31 -5.36
C TYR A 906 17.18 -10.16 -5.48
N GLY A 907 16.75 -9.30 -6.41
CA GLY A 907 15.34 -9.14 -6.78
C GLY A 907 14.78 -10.32 -7.55
N ALA A 908 13.51 -10.21 -7.94
CA ALA A 908 12.82 -11.27 -8.67
C ALA A 908 13.47 -11.62 -10.02
N PRO A 909 13.45 -12.90 -10.45
CA PRO A 909 13.84 -13.32 -11.77
C PRO A 909 12.85 -12.85 -12.84
N ARG A 910 13.06 -13.25 -14.09
CA ARG A 910 12.05 -13.13 -15.13
C ARG A 910 10.86 -14.03 -14.81
N LEU A 911 9.66 -13.42 -14.71
CA LEU A 911 8.41 -14.13 -14.54
C LEU A 911 7.62 -14.03 -15.85
N ILE A 912 7.11 -15.14 -16.34
CA ILE A 912 6.28 -15.21 -17.55
C ILE A 912 4.98 -15.90 -17.16
N ARG A 913 3.84 -15.34 -17.51
CA ARG A 913 2.53 -15.86 -17.18
C ARG A 913 1.63 -15.82 -18.40
N LEU A 914 0.90 -16.88 -18.59
CA LEU A 914 -0.09 -17.01 -19.64
C LEU A 914 -1.49 -16.87 -19.04
N GLY A 915 -2.33 -16.07 -19.65
CA GLY A 915 -3.68 -15.90 -19.15
C GLY A 915 -4.73 -15.87 -20.24
N VAL A 916 -5.92 -16.28 -19.85
CA VAL A 916 -7.13 -16.18 -20.64
C VAL A 916 -8.22 -15.48 -19.82
N GLU A 917 -8.93 -14.58 -20.45
CA GLU A 917 -10.12 -13.99 -19.85
C GLU A 917 -11.31 -14.08 -20.84
N VAL A 918 -12.50 -14.20 -20.28
CA VAL A 918 -13.76 -14.21 -21.01
C VAL A 918 -14.76 -13.34 -20.28
N GLY A 919 -15.46 -12.48 -21.02
CA GLY A 919 -16.51 -11.62 -20.52
C GLY A 919 -17.83 -11.81 -21.28
N PHE A 920 -18.95 -11.56 -20.61
CA PHE A 920 -20.30 -11.63 -21.18
C PHE A 920 -21.19 -10.50 -20.67
#